data_c362664d6c8de0f838b3c6d09ae9b511
#
_entry.id   c362664d6c8de0f838b3c6d09ae9b511
#
_cell.length_a   1.000
_cell.length_b   1.000
_cell.length_c   1.000
_cell.angle_alpha   90.00
_cell.angle_beta   90.00
_cell.angle_gamma   90.00
#
_symmetry.space_group_name_H-M   'P 1'
#
loop_
_entity.id
_entity.type
_entity.pdbx_description
1 polymer ?
#
loop_
_entity_poly.entity_id
_entity_poly.type
_entity_poly.pdbx_seq_one_letter_code
_entity_poly.pdbx_strand_id
1 'polypeptide(L)'
;MENIPHGLKEAIENDELVLFIGAGLSWDLKNTEGKTLGGWKEMVSSILAYLKDKEYITAEEQQSYDKLEPIGALKKLEDKGISRREIGDFLKRYFTLEKAQEFPKHQKAFRLSTKIITTNYDRAFEIAFPELQEIKAYKTKDYELNKLKKDPIFLFKLHGCIEHIDSMVLFPSDYDKLYKSTGREAEHALYALRNLIFNKTFLFIGTGMGDPQITSFFEEIKRTQGIYNQEHFIITFEPLKESLNFLTPIKINDKKEILDVIDQLLDIKKDADAKKSSEKELLLEQLKASEKENEDLANKLDKEKDKNKRQALYLKREANNRFLTGVMYQLAEEYLEAAEEYKAATELITNYHEAYYNWGIALSELAKIKSGSEAEELYKEACNKYDKATKYKQDKYNAYNNWGVALCELAKIKTDSQAEELYKEACKKYKLATTYKKDFHEAYNNWGLALCKLAKINAGSKVEELYKEACNKYDKATTYKQDYHEAYYSWGVALCELAKIKTDSQAEELYKEACNKYKLTTTYKQDYHEAYYSWGLAISELAKINAGSKAEELYKEACNKYELAIKYKQDYHEAYYNWGNVLSELAGINAGSKVEELYKEACNKYDKATKYKQDKYEAYYNWGVALYKLAIIKTDSQAKELYKEACKKYKLATTYKKDFHEAYYNWGLALSELAKIKSGSEAEKLYKDACNKYDKATKYKQDKYEAYYSWGNALSELAEINAGSKVEELYKEACNKYDKATKYKQDKYEAYYKWGFVLMDRAKTKSESEAEKLYKEACKICKLATTYKQNLPEIYCLWGIILSELANIKSGSEAEELYKEACKKYKLATTYKQNLPEIYCLWGIILSELAKTKSGSEVEELYKEAFEKYKLATTYKKNFQEAYHKWGFVLMERAKTKSGSDAEELFDEAIKKLQQATKLGGDAYNLACIYAIRSQKAEALKYLEQTLARNEITVDFVEQDEDWKELRNDPDFQDLLSRYKK
;
A
#
# COMPACT_ATOMS: atom_id res chain seq x y z
N MET A 1 -12.43 13.85 21.65
CA MET A 1 -11.08 13.36 21.22
C MET A 1 -11.01 12.83 19.78
N GLU A 2 -12.07 13.00 18.98
CA GLU A 2 -12.21 12.30 17.69
C GLU A 2 -11.43 12.92 16.52
N ASN A 3 -10.81 14.09 16.64
CA ASN A 3 -10.22 14.82 15.52
C ASN A 3 -8.75 15.24 15.66
N ILE A 4 -8.03 14.81 16.71
CA ILE A 4 -6.62 15.22 16.89
C ILE A 4 -5.68 14.23 16.20
N PRO A 5 -4.89 14.67 15.18
CA PRO A 5 -3.95 13.83 14.45
C PRO A 5 -2.87 13.22 15.36
N HIS A 6 -2.43 12.00 15.03
CA HIS A 6 -1.45 11.26 15.85
C HIS A 6 -0.09 11.97 15.92
N GLY A 7 0.44 12.44 14.80
CA GLY A 7 1.73 13.15 14.79
C GLY A 7 1.74 14.42 15.67
N LEU A 8 0.56 15.06 15.84
CA LEU A 8 0.42 16.17 16.79
C LEU A 8 0.46 15.69 18.25
N LYS A 9 -0.14 14.53 18.54
CA LYS A 9 -0.07 13.93 19.88
C LYS A 9 1.37 13.57 20.24
N GLU A 10 2.09 12.90 19.33
CA GLU A 10 3.49 12.56 19.52
C GLU A 10 4.37 13.82 19.75
N ALA A 11 4.14 14.89 18.99
CA ALA A 11 4.87 16.13 19.18
C ALA A 11 4.62 16.79 20.54
N ILE A 12 3.39 16.67 21.07
CA ILE A 12 3.06 17.13 22.44
C ILE A 12 3.74 16.25 23.48
N GLU A 13 3.65 14.94 23.34
CA GLU A 13 4.24 13.96 24.26
C GLU A 13 5.77 14.06 24.34
N ASN A 14 6.43 14.41 23.24
CA ASN A 14 7.89 14.53 23.13
C ASN A 14 8.41 15.96 23.37
N ASP A 15 7.56 16.91 23.68
CA ASP A 15 7.88 18.35 23.82
C ASP A 15 8.54 18.95 22.55
N GLU A 16 8.07 18.49 21.38
CA GLU A 16 8.57 18.94 20.08
C GLU A 16 7.66 19.95 19.38
N LEU A 17 6.58 20.35 20.04
CA LEU A 17 5.58 21.25 19.49
C LEU A 17 6.04 22.71 19.53
N VAL A 18 5.95 23.40 18.39
CA VAL A 18 6.08 24.85 18.25
C VAL A 18 4.75 25.42 17.81
N LEU A 19 4.26 26.45 18.49
CA LEU A 19 3.04 27.15 18.08
C LEU A 19 3.37 28.30 17.14
N PHE A 20 2.69 28.36 15.99
CA PHE A 20 2.73 29.51 15.09
C PHE A 20 1.40 30.27 15.18
N ILE A 21 1.44 31.46 15.78
CA ILE A 21 0.26 32.23 16.18
C ILE A 21 0.03 33.39 15.22
N GLY A 22 -1.17 33.48 14.68
CA GLY A 22 -1.62 34.62 13.89
C GLY A 22 -2.66 35.49 14.60
N ALA A 23 -3.10 36.55 13.91
CA ALA A 23 -4.05 37.56 14.44
C ALA A 23 -5.38 36.98 14.91
N GLY A 24 -5.79 35.81 14.40
CA GLY A 24 -7.01 35.12 14.81
C GLY A 24 -7.02 34.64 16.27
N LEU A 25 -5.89 34.58 16.97
CA LEU A 25 -5.86 34.29 18.40
C LEU A 25 -6.24 35.52 19.23
N SER A 26 -5.88 36.73 18.79
CA SER A 26 -6.07 38.04 19.46
C SER A 26 -7.28 38.82 18.94
N TRP A 27 -8.07 38.28 18.00
CA TRP A 27 -9.07 39.03 17.24
C TRP A 27 -10.19 39.69 18.09
N ASP A 28 -10.52 39.09 19.23
CA ASP A 28 -11.56 39.56 20.18
C ASP A 28 -11.01 40.36 21.35
N LEU A 29 -9.70 40.54 21.45
CA LEU A 29 -9.09 41.38 22.47
C LEU A 29 -9.46 42.87 22.24
N LYS A 30 -9.67 43.59 23.34
CA LYS A 30 -10.00 45.01 23.28
C LYS A 30 -8.76 45.85 23.58
N ASN A 31 -8.62 46.92 22.82
CA ASN A 31 -7.63 47.95 23.10
C ASN A 31 -8.14 48.95 24.17
N THR A 32 -7.30 49.88 24.59
CA THR A 32 -7.64 50.91 25.59
C THR A 32 -8.77 51.84 25.17
N GLU A 33 -9.20 51.83 23.92
CA GLU A 33 -10.38 52.58 23.42
C GLU A 33 -11.64 51.72 23.41
N GLY A 34 -11.59 50.49 23.96
CA GLY A 34 -12.68 49.52 23.99
C GLY A 34 -13.01 48.86 22.67
N LYS A 35 -12.20 49.11 21.61
CA LYS A 35 -12.36 48.49 20.28
C LYS A 35 -11.66 47.14 20.21
N THR A 36 -12.25 46.18 19.56
CA THR A 36 -11.60 44.89 19.28
C THR A 36 -10.47 45.03 18.24
N LEU A 37 -9.37 44.28 18.43
CA LEU A 37 -8.24 44.28 17.47
C LEU A 37 -8.66 43.81 16.08
N GLY A 38 -9.60 42.84 16.00
CA GLY A 38 -10.01 42.29 14.75
C GLY A 38 -8.91 41.52 14.06
N GLY A 39 -9.04 41.35 12.74
CA GLY A 39 -8.03 40.74 11.89
C GLY A 39 -7.23 41.76 11.07
N TRP A 40 -6.46 41.25 10.12
CA TRP A 40 -5.60 42.06 9.26
C TRP A 40 -6.37 43.10 8.43
N LYS A 41 -7.56 42.74 7.95
CA LYS A 41 -8.43 43.61 7.15
C LYS A 41 -9.00 44.77 7.98
N GLU A 42 -9.51 44.45 9.16
CA GLU A 42 -10.09 45.41 10.10
C GLU A 42 -9.05 46.43 10.57
N MET A 43 -7.80 45.99 10.77
CA MET A 43 -6.69 46.84 11.13
C MET A 43 -6.39 47.83 10.00
N VAL A 44 -6.26 47.33 8.76
CA VAL A 44 -5.96 48.19 7.60
C VAL A 44 -7.08 49.19 7.34
N SER A 45 -8.34 48.76 7.42
CA SER A 45 -9.50 49.69 7.31
C SER A 45 -9.45 50.78 8.41
N SER A 46 -9.03 50.44 9.63
CA SER A 46 -8.88 51.39 10.73
C SER A 46 -7.73 52.38 10.48
N ILE A 47 -6.63 51.94 9.84
CA ILE A 47 -5.52 52.82 9.40
C ILE A 47 -6.05 53.81 8.33
N LEU A 48 -6.81 53.33 7.36
CA LEU A 48 -7.36 54.19 6.29
C LEU A 48 -8.32 55.25 6.88
N ALA A 49 -9.18 54.86 7.83
CA ALA A 49 -10.07 55.79 8.50
C ALA A 49 -9.28 56.88 9.28
N TYR A 50 -8.24 56.48 10.02
CA TYR A 50 -7.36 57.41 10.74
C TYR A 50 -6.64 58.34 9.81
N LEU A 51 -6.08 57.88 8.68
CA LEU A 51 -5.37 58.70 7.70
C LEU A 51 -6.30 59.70 6.98
N LYS A 52 -7.55 59.30 6.73
CA LYS A 52 -8.58 60.21 6.21
C LYS A 52 -8.93 61.30 7.23
N ASP A 53 -9.12 60.93 8.49
CA ASP A 53 -9.44 61.91 9.57
C ASP A 53 -8.28 62.86 9.85
N LYS A 54 -7.06 62.49 9.51
CA LYS A 54 -5.85 63.30 9.53
C LYS A 54 -5.56 64.03 8.22
N GLU A 55 -6.45 63.93 7.22
CA GLU A 55 -6.33 64.56 5.89
C GLU A 55 -5.11 64.09 5.05
N TYR A 56 -4.48 62.96 5.38
CA TYR A 56 -3.43 62.35 4.57
C TYR A 56 -3.95 61.69 3.30
N ILE A 57 -5.22 61.21 3.33
CA ILE A 57 -5.93 60.67 2.19
C ILE A 57 -7.35 61.26 2.11
N THR A 58 -7.91 61.30 0.90
CA THR A 58 -9.29 61.76 0.67
C THR A 58 -10.31 60.68 1.02
N ALA A 59 -11.59 61.07 1.14
CA ALA A 59 -12.69 60.10 1.32
C ALA A 59 -12.82 59.13 0.12
N GLU A 60 -12.58 59.59 -1.09
CA GLU A 60 -12.63 58.78 -2.29
C GLU A 60 -11.47 57.78 -2.33
N GLU A 61 -10.27 58.20 -1.94
CA GLU A 61 -9.10 57.32 -1.79
C GLU A 61 -9.33 56.24 -0.71
N GLN A 62 -9.86 56.62 0.46
CA GLN A 62 -10.24 55.69 1.51
C GLN A 62 -11.17 54.62 0.97
N GLN A 63 -12.27 55.01 0.32
CA GLN A 63 -13.26 54.08 -0.24
C GLN A 63 -12.68 53.19 -1.33
N SER A 64 -11.72 53.74 -2.14
CA SER A 64 -11.02 52.94 -3.17
C SER A 64 -10.06 51.95 -2.57
N TYR A 65 -9.28 52.33 -1.55
CA TYR A 65 -8.26 51.48 -0.93
C TYR A 65 -8.89 50.40 -0.06
N ASP A 66 -10.04 50.68 0.61
CA ASP A 66 -10.75 49.74 1.45
C ASP A 66 -11.37 48.54 0.67
N LYS A 67 -11.51 48.71 -0.67
CA LYS A 67 -11.93 47.62 -1.56
C LYS A 67 -10.80 46.68 -1.94
N LEU A 68 -9.55 47.05 -1.69
CA LEU A 68 -8.36 46.23 -2.00
C LEU A 68 -8.11 45.20 -0.91
N GLU A 69 -7.37 44.15 -1.25
CA GLU A 69 -6.76 43.32 -0.25
C GLU A 69 -5.80 44.12 0.65
N PRO A 70 -5.65 43.79 1.93
CA PRO A 70 -4.88 44.59 2.90
C PRO A 70 -3.49 45.03 2.42
N ILE A 71 -2.74 44.11 1.82
CA ILE A 71 -1.39 44.39 1.28
C ILE A 71 -1.42 45.38 0.10
N GLY A 72 -2.48 45.26 -0.71
CA GLY A 72 -2.70 46.20 -1.84
C GLY A 72 -3.05 47.61 -1.39
N ALA A 73 -3.87 47.72 -0.33
CA ALA A 73 -4.17 49.03 0.28
C ALA A 73 -2.93 49.67 0.90
N LEU A 74 -2.13 48.90 1.62
CA LEU A 74 -0.86 49.36 2.22
C LEU A 74 0.14 49.74 1.12
N LYS A 75 0.16 49.07 -0.03
CA LYS A 75 0.99 49.48 -1.19
C LYS A 75 0.59 50.83 -1.71
N LYS A 76 -0.70 51.12 -1.83
CA LYS A 76 -1.20 52.42 -2.24
C LYS A 76 -0.79 53.55 -1.27
N LEU A 77 -0.83 53.24 0.04
CA LEU A 77 -0.35 54.18 1.04
C LEU A 77 1.18 54.44 0.93
N GLU A 78 1.94 53.40 0.76
CA GLU A 78 3.40 53.48 0.55
C GLU A 78 3.75 54.24 -0.72
N ASP A 79 3.07 53.98 -1.84
CA ASP A 79 3.25 54.69 -3.10
C ASP A 79 2.91 56.20 -2.97
N LYS A 80 2.03 56.57 -2.03
CA LYS A 80 1.71 57.95 -1.68
C LYS A 80 2.70 58.61 -0.71
N GLY A 81 3.72 57.86 -0.26
CA GLY A 81 4.75 58.36 0.65
C GLY A 81 4.37 58.27 2.15
N ILE A 82 3.27 57.55 2.47
CA ILE A 82 2.87 57.32 3.84
C ILE A 82 3.69 56.18 4.43
N SER A 83 4.30 56.44 5.58
CA SER A 83 5.19 55.50 6.27
C SER A 83 4.69 55.23 7.71
N ARG A 84 5.44 54.42 8.45
CA ARG A 84 5.15 54.15 9.87
C ARG A 84 5.15 55.43 10.73
N ARG A 85 5.85 56.49 10.33
CA ARG A 85 5.92 57.72 11.05
C ARG A 85 4.53 58.39 11.14
N GLU A 86 3.79 58.43 10.05
CA GLU A 86 2.47 59.05 9.95
C GLU A 86 1.40 58.27 10.71
N ILE A 87 1.56 56.96 10.85
CA ILE A 87 0.56 56.07 11.52
C ILE A 87 1.02 55.54 12.88
N GLY A 88 2.25 55.95 13.35
CA GLY A 88 2.84 55.38 14.57
C GLY A 88 2.01 55.55 15.82
N ASP A 89 1.41 56.75 16.04
CA ASP A 89 0.57 57.06 17.18
C ASP A 89 -0.78 56.30 17.12
N PHE A 90 -1.29 56.07 15.91
CA PHE A 90 -2.46 55.24 15.72
C PHE A 90 -2.14 53.79 16.07
N LEU A 91 -1.05 53.18 15.53
CA LEU A 91 -0.64 51.81 15.81
C LEU A 91 -0.43 51.57 17.32
N LYS A 92 0.23 52.49 18.02
CA LYS A 92 0.42 52.39 19.46
C LYS A 92 -0.94 52.28 20.20
N ARG A 93 -1.88 53.20 19.89
CA ARG A 93 -3.22 53.15 20.50
C ARG A 93 -4.00 51.90 20.13
N TYR A 94 -3.93 51.52 18.85
CA TYR A 94 -4.62 50.37 18.34
C TYR A 94 -4.21 49.04 19.01
N PHE A 95 -2.91 48.85 19.24
CA PHE A 95 -2.38 47.60 19.85
C PHE A 95 -2.14 47.71 21.36
N THR A 96 -2.40 48.84 22.02
CA THR A 96 -2.34 48.94 23.47
C THR A 96 -3.60 48.31 24.08
N LEU A 97 -3.44 47.12 24.69
CA LEU A 97 -4.54 46.33 25.23
C LEU A 97 -5.09 46.92 26.54
N GLU A 98 -6.38 46.70 26.79
CA GLU A 98 -7.05 47.03 28.05
C GLU A 98 -6.49 46.18 29.18
N LYS A 99 -6.05 46.84 30.30
CA LYS A 99 -5.35 46.15 31.39
C LYS A 99 -6.20 45.19 32.20
N ALA A 100 -7.53 45.38 32.17
CA ALA A 100 -8.46 44.58 32.96
C ALA A 100 -9.01 43.33 32.25
N GLN A 101 -8.64 43.10 31.01
CA GLN A 101 -9.15 41.93 30.25
C GLN A 101 -8.35 40.67 30.55
N GLU A 102 -9.04 39.52 30.45
CA GLU A 102 -8.43 38.19 30.53
C GLU A 102 -7.87 37.74 29.19
N PHE A 103 -6.86 36.85 29.23
CA PHE A 103 -6.18 36.28 28.05
C PHE A 103 -6.24 34.75 27.99
N PRO A 104 -7.42 34.13 28.12
CA PRO A 104 -7.54 32.67 28.30
C PRO A 104 -6.93 31.87 27.12
N LYS A 105 -7.07 32.35 25.89
CA LYS A 105 -6.51 31.70 24.71
C LYS A 105 -4.98 31.70 24.72
N HIS A 106 -4.38 32.85 25.06
CA HIS A 106 -2.92 33.02 25.13
C HIS A 106 -2.33 32.21 26.29
N GLN A 107 -3.00 32.21 27.46
CA GLN A 107 -2.60 31.41 28.61
C GLN A 107 -2.63 29.92 28.32
N LYS A 108 -3.69 29.41 27.70
CA LYS A 108 -3.81 27.98 27.31
C LYS A 108 -2.82 27.61 26.22
N ALA A 109 -2.61 28.44 25.18
CA ALA A 109 -1.63 28.23 24.17
C ALA A 109 -0.20 28.10 24.73
N PHE A 110 0.18 29.01 25.65
CA PHE A 110 1.49 28.95 26.31
C PHE A 110 1.67 27.70 27.19
N ARG A 111 0.60 27.27 27.88
CA ARG A 111 0.62 25.99 28.63
C ARG A 111 0.77 24.78 27.72
N LEU A 112 0.24 24.82 26.49
CA LEU A 112 0.37 23.76 25.51
C LEU A 112 1.80 23.65 25.00
N SER A 113 2.42 24.78 24.62
CA SER A 113 3.84 24.84 24.29
C SER A 113 4.42 26.21 24.68
N THR A 114 5.61 26.17 25.29
CA THR A 114 6.40 27.36 25.67
C THR A 114 7.22 27.90 24.49
N LYS A 115 7.14 27.26 23.33
CA LYS A 115 7.87 27.60 22.09
C LYS A 115 6.91 28.25 21.11
N ILE A 116 6.87 29.60 21.08
CA ILE A 116 5.90 30.36 20.31
C ILE A 116 6.57 31.24 19.26
N ILE A 117 6.07 31.15 18.04
CA ILE A 117 6.33 32.10 16.95
C ILE A 117 5.04 32.83 16.65
N THR A 118 5.09 34.16 16.51
CA THR A 118 3.89 34.94 16.16
C THR A 118 4.18 36.03 15.14
N THR A 119 3.17 36.27 14.31
CA THR A 119 3.14 37.45 13.41
C THR A 119 2.40 38.63 14.04
N ASN A 120 1.85 38.46 15.25
CA ASN A 120 1.10 39.51 15.92
C ASN A 120 2.00 40.60 16.48
N TYR A 121 1.55 41.86 16.39
CA TYR A 121 2.25 43.02 16.92
C TYR A 121 1.90 43.30 18.36
N ASP A 122 0.74 42.80 18.87
CA ASP A 122 0.26 43.01 20.23
C ASP A 122 1.15 42.36 21.31
N ARG A 123 0.87 42.69 22.56
CA ARG A 123 1.61 42.18 23.72
C ARG A 123 0.79 41.21 24.56
N ALA A 124 -0.17 40.52 23.96
CA ALA A 124 -1.09 39.66 24.72
C ALA A 124 -0.36 38.56 25.49
N PHE A 125 0.65 37.93 24.90
CA PHE A 125 1.46 36.91 25.59
C PHE A 125 2.27 37.50 26.74
N GLU A 126 2.94 38.64 26.54
CA GLU A 126 3.78 39.29 27.54
C GLU A 126 2.92 39.83 28.71
N ILE A 127 1.67 40.21 28.45
CA ILE A 127 0.74 40.67 29.51
C ILE A 127 0.10 39.45 30.23
N ALA A 128 -0.16 38.38 29.50
CA ALA A 128 -0.80 37.18 30.07
C ALA A 128 0.06 36.42 31.10
N PHE A 129 1.39 36.65 31.10
CA PHE A 129 2.37 35.97 31.96
C PHE A 129 3.28 36.94 32.70
N PRO A 130 2.76 37.83 33.56
CA PRO A 130 3.56 38.83 34.26
C PRO A 130 4.54 38.23 35.27
N GLU A 131 4.27 36.99 35.76
CA GLU A 131 5.17 36.27 36.67
C GLU A 131 6.39 35.67 35.95
N LEU A 132 6.34 35.51 34.65
CA LEU A 132 7.47 35.05 33.84
C LEU A 132 8.30 36.25 33.36
N GLN A 133 8.94 36.95 34.31
CA GLN A 133 9.72 38.19 34.10
C GLN A 133 10.85 38.02 33.07
N GLU A 134 11.12 36.80 32.62
CA GLU A 134 12.21 36.44 31.69
C GLU A 134 11.74 35.73 30.40
N ILE A 135 10.50 35.91 29.96
CA ILE A 135 10.15 35.43 28.63
C ILE A 135 11.01 36.16 27.62
N LYS A 136 11.91 35.41 26.99
CA LYS A 136 12.75 35.94 25.91
C LYS A 136 11.87 36.20 24.67
N ALA A 137 11.50 37.47 24.46
CA ALA A 137 10.81 37.91 23.28
C ALA A 137 11.86 38.28 22.20
N TYR A 138 12.13 37.35 21.30
CA TYR A 138 13.02 37.62 20.17
C TYR A 138 12.28 38.41 19.08
N LYS A 139 12.97 39.34 18.41
CA LYS A 139 12.45 40.15 17.32
C LYS A 139 13.30 39.91 16.07
N THR A 140 12.80 40.27 14.89
CA THR A 140 13.50 40.05 13.63
C THR A 140 14.92 40.66 13.57
N LYS A 141 15.17 41.71 14.36
CA LYS A 141 16.50 42.37 14.44
C LYS A 141 17.44 41.79 15.51
N ASP A 142 17.01 40.77 16.26
CA ASP A 142 17.82 40.18 17.30
C ASP A 142 18.84 39.21 16.71
N TYR A 143 20.13 39.52 16.84
CA TYR A 143 21.21 38.67 16.33
C TYR A 143 21.39 37.34 17.07
N GLU A 144 20.72 37.17 18.23
CA GLU A 144 20.71 35.94 19.03
C GLU A 144 19.68 34.89 18.58
N LEU A 145 18.98 35.12 17.46
CA LEU A 145 17.93 34.21 16.93
C LEU A 145 18.41 32.77 16.75
N ASN A 146 19.69 32.55 16.53
CA ASN A 146 20.28 31.23 16.44
C ASN A 146 20.19 30.41 17.75
N LYS A 147 19.96 31.08 18.88
CA LYS A 147 19.75 30.42 20.19
C LYS A 147 18.36 29.80 20.32
N LEU A 148 17.36 30.23 19.51
CA LEU A 148 15.99 29.70 19.56
C LEU A 148 15.94 28.16 19.47
N LYS A 149 16.83 27.53 18.76
CA LYS A 149 16.91 26.07 18.67
C LYS A 149 17.17 25.39 20.03
N LYS A 150 17.90 26.07 20.93
CA LYS A 150 18.32 25.54 22.24
C LYS A 150 17.46 26.04 23.38
N ASP A 151 16.72 27.13 23.19
CA ASP A 151 15.90 27.69 24.25
C ASP A 151 14.64 26.86 24.49
N PRO A 152 14.41 26.38 25.69
CA PRO A 152 13.22 25.63 26.04
C PRO A 152 11.95 26.50 26.07
N ILE A 153 12.12 27.81 26.24
CA ILE A 153 11.03 28.80 26.32
C ILE A 153 11.40 30.00 25.46
N PHE A 154 10.57 30.30 24.48
CA PHE A 154 10.75 31.49 23.67
C PHE A 154 9.44 32.05 23.08
N LEU A 155 9.41 33.36 22.86
CA LEU A 155 8.42 34.05 22.05
C LEU A 155 9.13 34.77 20.92
N PHE A 156 9.00 34.26 19.68
CA PHE A 156 9.61 34.89 18.51
C PHE A 156 8.58 35.69 17.70
N LYS A 157 8.74 37.01 17.68
CA LYS A 157 7.87 37.95 16.94
C LYS A 157 8.44 38.16 15.54
N LEU A 158 8.00 37.34 14.59
CA LEU A 158 8.52 37.33 13.21
C LEU A 158 8.28 38.67 12.49
N HIS A 159 7.14 39.28 12.69
CA HIS A 159 6.81 40.58 12.07
C HIS A 159 7.08 41.79 12.99
N GLY A 160 7.85 41.61 14.03
CA GLY A 160 8.18 42.68 14.97
C GLY A 160 7.15 42.92 16.05
N CYS A 161 7.27 44.02 16.80
CA CYS A 161 6.46 44.32 17.99
C CYS A 161 6.11 45.81 18.08
N ILE A 162 4.93 46.10 18.58
CA ILE A 162 4.44 47.46 18.76
C ILE A 162 5.32 48.32 19.71
N GLU A 163 6.08 47.70 20.59
CA GLU A 163 7.07 48.47 21.40
C GLU A 163 8.13 49.14 20.57
N HIS A 164 8.51 48.57 19.42
CA HIS A 164 9.49 49.07 18.49
C HIS A 164 8.89 49.13 17.08
N ILE A 165 8.14 50.21 16.80
CA ILE A 165 7.40 50.38 15.53
C ILE A 165 8.31 50.19 14.31
N ASP A 166 9.56 50.59 14.40
CA ASP A 166 10.55 50.39 13.30
C ASP A 166 10.87 48.94 13.03
N SER A 167 10.55 48.01 13.96
CA SER A 167 10.71 46.56 13.77
C SER A 167 9.52 45.89 13.09
N MET A 168 8.40 46.61 12.94
CA MET A 168 7.16 46.02 12.37
C MET A 168 7.29 45.79 10.88
N VAL A 169 6.95 44.60 10.40
CA VAL A 169 6.85 44.24 9.00
C VAL A 169 5.40 44.53 8.55
N LEU A 170 5.11 45.71 8.13
CA LEU A 170 3.78 46.22 7.85
C LEU A 170 3.57 46.55 6.37
N PHE A 171 4.45 47.34 5.75
CA PHE A 171 4.36 47.76 4.38
C PHE A 171 4.99 46.77 3.40
N PRO A 172 4.57 46.72 2.13
CA PRO A 172 5.15 45.81 1.15
C PRO A 172 6.67 45.82 1.06
N SER A 173 7.28 47.00 1.20
CA SER A 173 8.76 47.12 1.24
C SER A 173 9.38 46.43 2.45
N ASP A 174 8.66 46.29 3.56
CA ASP A 174 9.16 45.58 4.76
C ASP A 174 9.12 44.05 4.54
N TYR A 175 8.05 43.57 3.90
CA TYR A 175 7.96 42.17 3.47
C TYR A 175 9.08 41.81 2.49
N ASP A 176 9.37 42.70 1.53
CA ASP A 176 10.46 42.47 0.59
C ASP A 176 11.83 42.46 1.31
N LYS A 177 12.03 43.33 2.29
CA LYS A 177 13.24 43.31 3.13
C LYS A 177 13.36 42.01 3.96
N LEU A 178 12.29 41.52 4.54
CA LEU A 178 12.31 40.28 5.36
C LEU A 178 12.44 39.02 4.49
N TYR A 179 11.62 38.86 3.45
CA TYR A 179 11.48 37.62 2.72
C TYR A 179 12.30 37.53 1.41
N LYS A 180 12.68 38.66 0.81
CA LYS A 180 13.40 38.68 -0.47
C LYS A 180 14.80 39.25 -0.40
N SER A 181 15.17 39.98 0.69
CA SER A 181 16.50 40.57 0.79
C SER A 181 17.53 39.60 1.32
N THR A 182 18.79 39.79 0.91
CA THR A 182 19.99 39.12 1.43
C THR A 182 20.59 39.83 2.64
N GLY A 183 19.81 40.69 3.31
CA GLY A 183 20.27 41.43 4.49
C GLY A 183 20.47 40.54 5.69
N ARG A 184 21.54 40.75 6.46
CA ARG A 184 21.99 39.92 7.58
C ARG A 184 20.88 39.66 8.62
N GLU A 185 20.04 40.65 8.93
CA GLU A 185 18.91 40.49 9.87
C GLU A 185 17.81 39.57 9.33
N ALA A 186 17.42 39.70 8.07
CA ALA A 186 16.45 38.86 7.41
C ALA A 186 16.94 37.43 7.29
N GLU A 187 18.20 37.23 6.90
CA GLU A 187 18.81 35.91 6.81
C GLU A 187 18.81 35.19 8.16
N HIS A 188 19.08 35.89 9.26
CA HIS A 188 19.06 35.30 10.61
C HIS A 188 17.66 34.86 11.04
N ALA A 189 16.64 35.72 10.80
CA ALA A 189 15.26 35.39 11.15
C ALA A 189 14.72 34.21 10.35
N LEU A 190 14.90 34.23 9.05
CA LEU A 190 14.46 33.13 8.16
C LEU A 190 15.26 31.87 8.38
N TYR A 191 16.56 31.95 8.66
CA TYR A 191 17.39 30.80 9.01
C TYR A 191 16.94 30.15 10.32
N ALA A 192 16.65 30.96 11.36
CA ALA A 192 16.12 30.45 12.60
C ALA A 192 14.76 29.74 12.41
N LEU A 193 13.86 30.35 11.62
CA LEU A 193 12.57 29.75 11.29
C LEU A 193 12.71 28.45 10.50
N ARG A 194 13.55 28.40 9.47
CA ARG A 194 13.86 27.19 8.70
C ARG A 194 14.37 26.06 9.61
N ASN A 195 15.32 26.36 10.47
CA ASN A 195 15.87 25.35 11.41
C ASN A 195 14.81 24.76 12.35
N LEU A 196 13.88 25.59 12.86
CA LEU A 196 12.80 25.12 13.70
C LEU A 196 11.83 24.23 12.93
N ILE A 197 11.43 24.62 11.70
CA ILE A 197 10.50 23.85 10.85
C ILE A 197 11.09 22.49 10.49
N PHE A 198 12.39 22.39 10.23
CA PHE A 198 13.03 21.11 9.90
C PHE A 198 13.11 20.13 11.06
N ASN A 199 13.09 20.62 12.29
CA ASN A 199 13.39 19.81 13.46
C ASN A 199 12.22 19.69 14.46
N LYS A 200 11.13 20.43 14.26
CA LYS A 200 9.99 20.52 15.19
C LYS A 200 8.66 20.45 14.45
N THR A 201 7.65 19.96 15.11
CA THR A 201 6.27 19.96 14.63
C THR A 201 5.63 21.32 14.89
N PHE A 202 5.01 21.91 13.89
CA PHE A 202 4.32 23.19 14.01
C PHE A 202 2.81 23.00 14.09
N LEU A 203 2.17 23.73 15.01
CA LEU A 203 0.73 23.92 15.04
C LEU A 203 0.39 25.40 14.78
N PHE A 204 -0.27 25.65 13.67
CA PHE A 204 -0.71 26.98 13.25
C PHE A 204 -2.07 27.28 13.88
N ILE A 205 -2.19 28.40 14.63
CA ILE A 205 -3.41 28.80 15.33
C ILE A 205 -3.73 30.26 15.01
N GLY A 206 -4.96 30.53 14.58
CA GLY A 206 -5.42 31.88 14.33
C GLY A 206 -4.74 32.56 13.11
N THR A 207 -4.07 31.78 12.28
CA THR A 207 -3.49 32.25 11.04
C THR A 207 -4.33 31.77 9.85
N GLY A 208 -4.80 32.69 9.01
CA GLY A 208 -5.53 32.37 7.80
C GLY A 208 -4.61 31.95 6.62
N MET A 209 -3.29 31.96 6.84
CA MET A 209 -2.29 31.71 5.79
C MET A 209 -2.55 32.52 4.50
N GLY A 210 -3.22 33.67 4.65
CA GLY A 210 -3.53 34.58 3.54
C GLY A 210 -2.39 35.52 3.17
N ASP A 211 -1.30 35.49 3.95
CA ASP A 211 -0.08 36.24 3.65
C ASP A 211 0.70 35.49 2.57
N PRO A 212 0.80 36.03 1.33
CA PRO A 212 1.43 35.33 0.22
C PRO A 212 2.93 35.07 0.45
N GLN A 213 3.60 35.92 1.23
CA GLN A 213 5.04 35.80 1.48
C GLN A 213 5.33 34.68 2.47
N ILE A 214 4.54 34.58 3.53
CA ILE A 214 4.61 33.46 4.47
C ILE A 214 4.29 32.15 3.75
N THR A 215 3.25 32.13 2.93
CA THR A 215 2.86 30.94 2.15
C THR A 215 3.98 30.50 1.21
N SER A 216 4.53 31.45 0.43
CA SER A 216 5.66 31.17 -0.47
C SER A 216 6.90 30.64 0.27
N PHE A 217 7.19 31.15 1.45
CA PHE A 217 8.31 30.68 2.28
C PHE A 217 8.14 29.23 2.71
N PHE A 218 6.93 28.85 3.15
CA PHE A 218 6.64 27.45 3.50
C PHE A 218 6.61 26.53 2.26
N GLU A 219 6.15 27.01 1.11
CA GLU A 219 6.21 26.25 -0.15
C GLU A 219 7.66 26.01 -0.61
N GLU A 220 8.55 26.96 -0.43
CA GLU A 220 9.98 26.80 -0.71
C GLU A 220 10.59 25.73 0.20
N ILE A 221 10.28 25.76 1.49
CA ILE A 221 10.72 24.73 2.45
C ILE A 221 10.21 23.35 2.02
N LYS A 222 8.94 23.24 1.63
CA LYS A 222 8.37 21.99 1.12
C LYS A 222 9.13 21.45 -0.11
N ARG A 223 9.51 22.29 -1.07
CA ARG A 223 10.27 21.85 -2.25
C ARG A 223 11.64 21.29 -1.87
N THR A 224 12.25 21.83 -0.84
CA THR A 224 13.56 21.38 -0.32
C THR A 224 13.44 20.18 0.62
N GLN A 225 12.27 19.95 1.24
CA GLN A 225 12.01 18.88 2.20
C GLN A 225 11.77 17.49 1.59
N GLY A 226 11.88 17.28 0.29
CA GLY A 226 11.54 15.99 -0.39
C GLY A 226 12.06 14.68 0.26
N ILE A 227 12.69 14.73 1.42
CA ILE A 227 13.29 13.62 2.16
C ILE A 227 12.95 13.62 3.68
N TYR A 228 12.37 14.68 4.25
CA TYR A 228 12.09 14.80 5.68
C TYR A 228 10.59 14.85 5.96
N ASN A 229 10.07 13.86 6.68
CA ASN A 229 8.65 13.65 7.01
C ASN A 229 8.22 14.37 8.29
N GLN A 230 8.51 15.66 8.46
CA GLN A 230 7.94 16.40 9.59
C GLN A 230 6.51 16.83 9.24
N GLU A 231 5.54 16.39 10.05
CA GLU A 231 4.13 16.81 9.89
C GLU A 231 3.89 18.14 10.59
N HIS A 232 3.12 19.02 9.94
CA HIS A 232 2.69 20.28 10.51
C HIS A 232 1.15 20.39 10.47
N PHE A 233 0.56 21.06 11.42
CA PHE A 233 -0.89 21.08 11.64
C PHE A 233 -1.44 22.51 11.66
N ILE A 234 -2.71 22.67 11.28
CA ILE A 234 -3.39 23.97 11.33
C ILE A 234 -4.82 23.83 11.84
N ILE A 235 -5.22 24.68 12.80
CA ILE A 235 -6.61 24.82 13.23
C ILE A 235 -7.30 25.79 12.26
N THR A 236 -8.30 25.30 11.50
CA THR A 236 -8.97 26.09 10.46
C THR A 236 -10.45 25.76 10.35
N PHE A 237 -11.26 26.77 10.02
CA PHE A 237 -12.68 26.63 9.67
C PHE A 237 -12.92 26.70 8.16
N GLU A 238 -11.91 27.10 7.36
CA GLU A 238 -11.97 27.16 5.91
C GLU A 238 -11.24 25.98 5.27
N PRO A 239 -11.66 25.54 4.07
CA PRO A 239 -10.91 24.59 3.30
C PRO A 239 -9.51 25.13 2.96
N LEU A 240 -8.47 24.31 3.10
CA LEU A 240 -7.12 24.71 2.73
C LEU A 240 -6.99 24.83 1.21
N LYS A 241 -6.28 25.88 0.75
CA LYS A 241 -5.87 26.04 -0.64
C LYS A 241 -4.91 24.89 -1.03
N GLU A 242 -4.86 24.52 -2.28
CA GLU A 242 -3.98 23.48 -2.80
C GLU A 242 -2.49 23.73 -2.49
N SER A 243 -2.08 24.99 -2.45
CA SER A 243 -0.74 25.41 -2.05
C SER A 243 -0.37 25.05 -0.60
N LEU A 244 -1.35 24.85 0.27
CA LEU A 244 -1.18 24.54 1.69
C LEU A 244 -1.36 23.04 2.02
N ASN A 245 -1.32 22.16 1.03
CA ASN A 245 -1.51 20.71 1.21
C ASN A 245 -0.40 20.01 2.03
N PHE A 246 0.61 20.74 2.48
CA PHE A 246 1.61 20.26 3.43
C PHE A 246 1.17 20.38 4.89
N LEU A 247 0.05 21.05 5.16
CA LEU A 247 -0.53 21.18 6.48
C LEU A 247 -1.70 20.20 6.66
N THR A 248 -1.74 19.52 7.78
CA THR A 248 -2.87 18.67 8.17
C THR A 248 -3.91 19.52 8.91
N PRO A 249 -5.14 19.67 8.38
CA PRO A 249 -6.14 20.55 8.99
C PRO A 249 -6.83 19.89 10.19
N ILE A 250 -6.95 20.63 11.28
CA ILE A 250 -7.88 20.39 12.39
C ILE A 250 -9.08 21.30 12.14
N LYS A 251 -10.18 20.71 11.67
CA LYS A 251 -11.37 21.48 11.29
C LYS A 251 -12.18 21.89 12.48
N ILE A 252 -12.56 23.16 12.52
CA ILE A 252 -13.52 23.76 13.45
C ILE A 252 -14.64 24.45 12.65
N ASN A 253 -15.80 24.69 13.27
CA ASN A 253 -16.92 25.34 12.61
C ASN A 253 -16.92 26.86 12.87
N ASP A 254 -16.38 27.29 13.99
CA ASP A 254 -16.32 28.71 14.39
C ASP A 254 -14.97 28.97 15.10
N LYS A 255 -14.50 30.21 15.03
CA LYS A 255 -13.30 30.71 15.74
C LYS A 255 -13.38 30.50 17.27
N LYS A 256 -14.57 30.43 17.85
CA LYS A 256 -14.76 30.16 19.28
C LYS A 256 -14.30 28.76 19.68
N GLU A 257 -14.38 27.79 18.79
CA GLU A 257 -13.96 26.40 19.03
C GLU A 257 -12.42 26.25 19.14
N ILE A 258 -11.62 27.28 18.84
CA ILE A 258 -10.16 27.24 19.03
C ILE A 258 -9.80 26.87 20.47
N LEU A 259 -10.53 27.41 21.45
CA LEU A 259 -10.31 27.09 22.86
C LEU A 259 -10.58 25.62 23.18
N ASP A 260 -11.62 25.05 22.62
CA ASP A 260 -12.01 23.66 22.84
C ASP A 260 -10.95 22.70 22.28
N VAL A 261 -10.38 23.04 21.12
CA VAL A 261 -9.25 22.27 20.55
C VAL A 261 -8.02 22.39 21.44
N ILE A 262 -7.67 23.60 21.90
CA ILE A 262 -6.51 23.77 22.77
C ILE A 262 -6.71 23.00 24.09
N ASP A 263 -7.92 22.96 24.65
CA ASP A 263 -8.23 22.20 25.86
C ASP A 263 -8.03 20.70 25.65
N GLN A 264 -8.49 20.15 24.52
CA GLN A 264 -8.24 18.75 24.17
C GLN A 264 -6.75 18.43 24.04
N LEU A 265 -5.96 19.35 23.47
CA LEU A 265 -4.50 19.18 23.36
C LEU A 265 -3.82 19.28 24.74
N LEU A 266 -4.32 20.12 25.63
CA LEU A 266 -3.83 20.22 27.02
C LEU A 266 -4.10 18.96 27.83
N ASP A 267 -5.23 18.27 27.60
CA ASP A 267 -5.49 16.98 28.26
C ASP A 267 -4.49 15.91 27.81
N ILE A 268 -4.13 15.87 26.51
CA ILE A 268 -3.07 15.00 26.00
C ILE A 268 -1.73 15.32 26.69
N LYS A 269 -1.41 16.60 26.84
CA LYS A 269 -0.18 17.03 27.51
C LYS A 269 -0.15 16.62 28.98
N LYS A 270 -1.26 16.76 29.72
CA LYS A 270 -1.37 16.30 31.11
C LYS A 270 -1.08 14.82 31.27
N ASP A 271 -1.61 13.98 30.35
CA ASP A 271 -1.36 12.54 30.35
C ASP A 271 0.11 12.21 30.07
N ALA A 272 0.74 12.96 29.15
CA ALA A 272 2.16 12.83 28.85
C ALA A 272 3.04 13.28 30.04
N ASP A 273 2.70 14.41 30.63
CA ASP A 273 3.40 14.95 31.81
C ASP A 273 3.24 14.04 33.04
N ALA A 274 2.08 13.38 33.22
CA ALA A 274 1.86 12.38 34.25
C ALA A 274 2.77 11.16 34.11
N LYS A 275 3.03 10.70 32.88
CA LYS A 275 4.01 9.62 32.60
C LYS A 275 5.46 10.04 32.92
N LYS A 276 5.85 11.25 32.54
CA LYS A 276 7.17 11.84 32.87
C LYS A 276 7.29 12.15 34.38
N SER A 277 6.17 12.41 35.06
CA SER A 277 6.11 12.76 36.49
C SER A 277 6.61 11.63 37.37
N SER A 278 6.36 10.35 37.09
CA SER A 278 6.77 9.24 37.97
C SER A 278 8.29 9.08 38.09
N GLU A 279 9.04 9.31 36.97
CA GLU A 279 10.51 9.30 37.01
C GLU A 279 11.06 10.58 37.65
N LYS A 280 10.46 11.73 37.37
CA LYS A 280 10.81 13.01 38.00
C LYS A 280 10.47 13.02 39.49
N GLU A 281 9.34 12.43 39.91
CA GLU A 281 9.00 12.25 41.31
C GLU A 281 10.02 11.41 42.07
N LEU A 282 10.48 10.29 41.50
CA LEU A 282 11.51 9.45 42.08
C LEU A 282 12.83 10.21 42.24
N LEU A 283 13.22 11.01 41.24
CA LEU A 283 14.41 11.86 41.31
C LEU A 283 14.26 12.97 42.34
N LEU A 284 13.06 13.59 42.46
CA LEU A 284 12.74 14.59 43.46
C LEU A 284 12.75 14.00 44.89
N GLU A 285 12.26 12.77 45.07
CA GLU A 285 12.38 12.05 46.35
C GLU A 285 13.83 11.77 46.73
N GLN A 286 14.66 11.33 45.77
CA GLN A 286 16.09 11.14 45.97
C GLN A 286 16.78 12.46 46.30
N LEU A 287 16.40 13.56 45.64
CA LEU A 287 16.92 14.90 45.96
C LEU A 287 16.61 15.26 47.42
N LYS A 288 15.36 15.19 47.83
CA LYS A 288 14.93 15.52 49.23
C LYS A 288 15.60 14.62 50.25
N ALA A 289 15.71 13.32 49.98
CA ALA A 289 16.40 12.38 50.89
C ALA A 289 17.88 12.71 51.05
N SER A 290 18.55 13.06 49.95
CA SER A 290 19.97 13.41 49.95
C SER A 290 20.21 14.79 50.54
N GLU A 291 19.32 15.77 50.38
CA GLU A 291 19.39 17.07 51.06
C GLU A 291 19.33 16.90 52.58
N LYS A 292 18.39 16.08 53.07
CA LYS A 292 18.25 15.75 54.47
C LYS A 292 19.50 15.04 55.03
N GLU A 293 20.07 14.08 54.25
CA GLU A 293 21.32 13.42 54.60
C GLU A 293 22.49 14.42 54.71
N ASN A 294 22.53 15.42 53.82
CA ASN A 294 23.54 16.48 53.87
C ASN A 294 23.43 17.36 55.11
N GLU A 295 22.22 17.69 55.57
CA GLU A 295 22.01 18.41 56.82
C GLU A 295 22.47 17.57 58.01
N ASP A 296 22.13 16.27 58.05
CA ASP A 296 22.55 15.36 59.11
C ASP A 296 24.08 15.18 59.14
N LEU A 297 24.73 15.11 57.97
CA LEU A 297 26.18 15.03 57.83
C LEU A 297 26.86 16.34 58.31
N ALA A 298 26.28 17.50 58.00
CA ALA A 298 26.77 18.79 58.49
C ALA A 298 26.74 18.86 60.02
N ASN A 299 25.60 18.48 60.61
CA ASN A 299 25.41 18.46 62.07
C ASN A 299 26.37 17.48 62.79
N LYS A 300 26.71 16.33 62.14
CA LYS A 300 27.71 15.36 62.64
C LYS A 300 29.13 15.89 62.50
N LEU A 301 29.44 16.57 61.41
CA LEU A 301 30.76 17.15 61.10
C LEU A 301 31.13 18.21 62.15
N ASP A 302 30.17 19.05 62.57
CA ASP A 302 30.36 20.10 63.57
C ASP A 302 30.65 19.54 64.98
N LYS A 303 30.11 18.34 65.27
CA LYS A 303 30.26 17.68 66.56
C LYS A 303 31.44 16.72 66.68
N GLU A 304 32.03 16.29 65.50
CA GLU A 304 33.07 15.29 65.47
C GLU A 304 34.46 15.89 65.74
N LYS A 305 35.13 15.39 66.78
CA LYS A 305 36.49 15.80 67.21
C LYS A 305 37.60 14.93 66.67
N ASP A 306 37.34 13.71 66.25
CA ASP A 306 38.33 12.81 65.68
C ASP A 306 38.62 13.23 64.23
N LYS A 307 39.89 13.49 63.90
CA LYS A 307 40.36 13.99 62.61
C LYS A 307 40.03 13.05 61.48
N ASN A 308 40.19 11.74 61.66
CA ASN A 308 39.96 10.75 60.61
C ASN A 308 38.49 10.54 60.32
N LYS A 309 37.63 10.52 61.37
CA LYS A 309 36.16 10.45 61.26
C LYS A 309 35.63 11.73 60.65
N ARG A 310 36.14 12.87 61.00
CA ARG A 310 35.77 14.16 60.41
C ARG A 310 36.10 14.20 58.90
N GLN A 311 37.26 13.70 58.48
CA GLN A 311 37.64 13.60 57.08
C GLN A 311 36.72 12.65 56.32
N ALA A 312 36.32 11.53 56.89
CA ALA A 312 35.41 10.57 56.27
C ALA A 312 33.99 11.18 56.11
N LEU A 313 33.51 11.93 57.10
CA LEU A 313 32.23 12.66 57.05
C LEU A 313 32.26 13.77 56.00
N TYR A 314 33.37 14.47 55.84
CA TYR A 314 33.57 15.50 54.83
C TYR A 314 33.50 14.90 53.42
N LEU A 315 34.23 13.81 53.18
CA LEU A 315 34.18 13.11 51.88
C LEU A 315 32.79 12.57 51.55
N LYS A 316 32.07 12.07 52.59
CA LYS A 316 30.70 11.60 52.40
C LYS A 316 29.75 12.75 52.01
N ARG A 317 29.87 13.89 52.63
CA ARG A 317 29.08 15.10 52.34
C ARG A 317 29.39 15.63 50.93
N GLU A 318 30.66 15.67 50.54
CA GLU A 318 31.07 16.12 49.21
C GLU A 318 30.57 15.15 48.11
N ALA A 319 30.66 13.85 48.33
CA ALA A 319 30.11 12.87 47.41
C ALA A 319 28.58 13.01 47.27
N ASN A 320 27.88 13.28 48.35
CA ASN A 320 26.42 13.52 48.29
C ASN A 320 26.08 14.84 47.59
N ASN A 321 26.89 15.91 47.73
CA ASN A 321 26.73 17.15 46.97
C ASN A 321 26.87 16.87 45.47
N ARG A 322 27.87 16.13 45.03
CA ARG A 322 28.09 15.72 43.63
C ARG A 322 26.88 14.91 43.12
N PHE A 323 26.40 13.96 43.88
CA PHE A 323 25.22 13.19 43.56
C PHE A 323 23.97 14.08 43.38
N LEU A 324 23.72 15.02 44.26
CA LEU A 324 22.65 16.00 44.17
C LEU A 324 22.75 16.82 42.87
N THR A 325 23.94 17.35 42.59
CA THR A 325 24.18 18.10 41.33
C THR A 325 23.90 17.23 40.11
N GLY A 326 24.35 15.98 40.13
CA GLY A 326 24.04 15.02 39.07
C GLY A 326 22.53 14.75 38.87
N VAL A 327 21.77 14.65 40.00
CA VAL A 327 20.31 14.52 39.95
C VAL A 327 19.66 15.79 39.37
N MET A 328 20.17 16.98 39.70
CA MET A 328 19.67 18.24 39.14
C MET A 328 19.91 18.33 37.63
N TYR A 329 21.11 17.94 37.13
CA TYR A 329 21.39 17.86 35.71
C TYR A 329 20.54 16.81 35.00
N GLN A 330 20.31 15.66 35.62
CA GLN A 330 19.43 14.64 35.08
C GLN A 330 17.97 15.10 34.98
N LEU A 331 17.46 15.86 35.96
CA LEU A 331 16.15 16.51 35.93
C LEU A 331 16.04 17.56 34.80
N ALA A 332 17.17 18.23 34.51
CA ALA A 332 17.29 19.17 33.40
C ALA A 332 17.54 18.48 32.03
N GLU A 333 17.59 17.15 31.98
CA GLU A 333 17.89 16.34 30.81
C GLU A 333 19.32 16.55 30.22
N GLU A 334 20.23 17.14 31.06
CA GLU A 334 21.65 17.33 30.77
C GLU A 334 22.43 16.07 31.17
N TYR A 335 22.29 15.00 30.36
CA TYR A 335 22.73 13.65 30.77
C TYR A 335 24.24 13.48 30.79
N LEU A 336 24.98 14.26 30.02
CA LEU A 336 26.45 14.21 30.01
C LEU A 336 27.00 14.79 31.31
N GLU A 337 26.53 15.96 31.69
CA GLU A 337 26.89 16.66 32.91
C GLU A 337 26.47 15.85 34.16
N ALA A 338 25.26 15.24 34.11
CA ALA A 338 24.82 14.31 35.14
C ALA A 338 25.79 13.14 35.33
N ALA A 339 26.22 12.53 34.24
CA ALA A 339 27.15 11.40 34.26
C ALA A 339 28.52 11.77 34.86
N GLU A 340 29.03 12.98 34.56
CA GLU A 340 30.28 13.50 35.14
C GLU A 340 30.17 13.70 36.63
N GLU A 341 29.07 14.28 37.12
CA GLU A 341 28.86 14.48 38.55
C GLU A 341 28.67 13.17 39.31
N TYR A 342 27.93 12.21 38.77
CA TYR A 342 27.82 10.86 39.35
C TYR A 342 29.18 10.14 39.39
N LYS A 343 29.99 10.33 38.33
CA LYS A 343 31.36 9.83 38.30
C LYS A 343 32.17 10.40 39.45
N ALA A 344 32.17 11.72 39.61
CA ALA A 344 32.90 12.41 40.71
C ALA A 344 32.40 11.91 42.09
N ALA A 345 31.10 11.71 42.28
CA ALA A 345 30.56 11.12 43.50
C ALA A 345 31.12 9.74 43.83
N THR A 346 31.23 8.87 42.78
CA THR A 346 31.79 7.50 42.95
C THR A 346 33.32 7.44 43.10
N GLU A 347 34.03 8.48 42.70
CA GLU A 347 35.50 8.62 42.95
C GLU A 347 35.76 8.98 44.44
N LEU A 348 34.84 9.76 45.04
CA LEU A 348 34.91 10.08 46.48
C LEU A 348 34.46 8.91 47.36
N ILE A 349 33.42 8.20 46.96
CA ILE A 349 32.86 7.04 47.67
C ILE A 349 32.68 5.87 46.69
N THR A 350 33.61 4.92 46.71
CA THR A 350 33.68 3.81 45.75
C THR A 350 32.53 2.81 45.81
N ASN A 351 31.76 2.74 46.91
CA ASN A 351 30.63 1.87 47.13
C ASN A 351 29.27 2.60 47.05
N TYR A 352 29.23 3.80 46.43
CA TYR A 352 28.01 4.62 46.31
C TYR A 352 27.07 4.05 45.23
N HIS A 353 26.28 3.04 45.60
CA HIS A 353 25.45 2.28 44.65
C HIS A 353 24.37 3.13 43.96
N GLU A 354 23.79 4.16 44.64
CA GLU A 354 22.82 5.09 44.05
C GLU A 354 23.45 5.89 42.91
N ALA A 355 24.66 6.42 43.14
CA ALA A 355 25.38 7.17 42.12
C ALA A 355 25.72 6.31 40.91
N TYR A 356 26.17 5.06 41.10
CA TYR A 356 26.35 4.13 39.98
C TYR A 356 25.06 3.81 39.23
N TYR A 357 23.95 3.63 39.94
CA TYR A 357 22.65 3.37 39.33
C TYR A 357 22.20 4.54 38.45
N ASN A 358 22.19 5.78 38.99
CA ASN A 358 21.81 6.97 38.26
C ASN A 358 22.79 7.30 37.12
N TRP A 359 24.07 7.03 37.29
CA TRP A 359 25.08 7.13 36.25
C TRP A 359 24.73 6.19 35.07
N GLY A 360 24.34 4.94 35.37
CA GLY A 360 23.86 4.00 34.36
C GLY A 360 22.64 4.52 33.59
N ILE A 361 21.70 5.15 34.30
CA ILE A 361 20.51 5.78 33.65
C ILE A 361 20.95 6.94 32.75
N ALA A 362 21.76 7.88 33.25
CA ALA A 362 22.22 9.04 32.48
C ALA A 362 22.94 8.61 31.18
N LEU A 363 23.82 7.59 31.27
CA LEU A 363 24.49 7.01 30.09
C LEU A 363 23.51 6.34 29.11
N SER A 364 22.47 5.65 29.63
CA SER A 364 21.47 5.00 28.79
C SER A 364 20.61 6.02 28.04
N GLU A 365 20.22 7.13 28.71
CA GLU A 365 19.48 8.22 28.06
C GLU A 365 20.36 8.96 27.02
N LEU A 366 21.62 9.23 27.37
CA LEU A 366 22.58 9.82 26.43
C LEU A 366 22.77 8.92 25.20
N ALA A 367 22.81 7.59 25.36
CA ALA A 367 22.94 6.62 24.28
C ALA A 367 21.76 6.66 23.30
N LYS A 368 20.51 6.94 23.76
CA LYS A 368 19.32 7.04 22.90
C LYS A 368 19.40 8.17 21.88
N ILE A 369 20.08 9.27 22.22
CA ILE A 369 20.23 10.44 21.33
C ILE A 369 21.48 10.37 20.44
N LYS A 370 22.30 9.33 20.61
CA LYS A 370 23.49 9.04 19.80
C LYS A 370 23.24 7.89 18.83
N SER A 371 24.16 7.66 17.90
CA SER A 371 24.05 6.59 16.89
C SER A 371 25.38 5.85 16.69
N GLY A 372 25.31 4.65 16.11
CA GLY A 372 26.47 3.85 15.73
C GLY A 372 27.37 3.46 16.91
N SER A 373 28.69 3.61 16.76
CA SER A 373 29.69 3.21 17.74
C SER A 373 29.60 4.01 19.06
N GLU A 374 29.19 5.27 19.00
CA GLU A 374 29.07 6.12 20.19
C GLU A 374 27.93 5.61 21.10
N ALA A 375 26.77 5.30 20.53
CA ALA A 375 25.67 4.70 21.29
C ALA A 375 26.06 3.33 21.88
N GLU A 376 26.79 2.53 21.11
CA GLU A 376 27.26 1.22 21.54
C GLU A 376 28.15 1.32 22.79
N GLU A 377 29.13 2.22 22.79
CA GLU A 377 30.03 2.44 23.92
C GLU A 377 29.29 2.91 25.17
N LEU A 378 28.36 3.86 25.01
CA LEU A 378 27.55 4.37 26.10
C LEU A 378 26.67 3.28 26.73
N TYR A 379 26.01 2.42 25.95
CA TYR A 379 25.24 1.30 26.49
C TYR A 379 26.12 0.27 27.22
N LYS A 380 27.32 -0.03 26.70
CA LYS A 380 28.28 -0.91 27.40
C LYS A 380 28.71 -0.31 28.72
N GLU A 381 29.00 0.98 28.72
CA GLU A 381 29.38 1.68 29.94
C GLU A 381 28.23 1.71 30.96
N ALA A 382 26.99 1.99 30.51
CA ALA A 382 25.79 1.92 31.36
C ALA A 382 25.66 0.53 32.02
N CYS A 383 25.80 -0.54 31.25
CA CYS A 383 25.79 -1.91 31.79
C CYS A 383 26.84 -2.11 32.88
N ASN A 384 28.07 -1.58 32.72
CA ASN A 384 29.13 -1.65 33.72
C ASN A 384 28.76 -0.87 35.01
N LYS A 385 28.06 0.28 34.88
CA LYS A 385 27.60 1.04 36.06
C LYS A 385 26.49 0.30 36.80
N TYR A 386 25.55 -0.33 36.11
CA TYR A 386 24.53 -1.18 36.74
C TYR A 386 25.16 -2.40 37.44
N ASP A 387 26.18 -3.01 36.85
CA ASP A 387 26.94 -4.10 37.50
C ASP A 387 27.54 -3.63 38.83
N LYS A 388 28.22 -2.50 38.84
CA LYS A 388 28.77 -1.91 40.09
C LYS A 388 27.66 -1.56 41.10
N ALA A 389 26.53 -0.97 40.64
CA ALA A 389 25.41 -0.67 41.52
C ALA A 389 24.88 -1.94 42.21
N THR A 390 24.68 -3.02 41.44
CA THR A 390 24.16 -4.29 41.98
C THR A 390 25.20 -5.07 42.78
N LYS A 391 26.50 -4.90 42.49
CA LYS A 391 27.59 -5.47 43.32
C LYS A 391 27.61 -4.87 44.74
N TYR A 392 27.37 -3.56 44.83
CA TYR A 392 27.37 -2.89 46.14
C TYR A 392 26.01 -2.97 46.86
N LYS A 393 24.92 -3.16 46.13
CA LYS A 393 23.58 -3.40 46.68
C LYS A 393 22.84 -4.47 45.84
N GLN A 394 22.94 -5.71 46.31
CA GLN A 394 22.47 -6.88 45.58
C GLN A 394 20.94 -6.92 45.35
N ASP A 395 20.17 -6.32 46.23
CA ASP A 395 18.69 -6.28 46.17
C ASP A 395 18.15 -5.08 45.36
N LYS A 396 19.01 -4.36 44.63
CA LYS A 396 18.59 -3.22 43.80
C LYS A 396 17.89 -3.70 42.51
N TYR A 397 16.65 -4.19 42.63
CA TYR A 397 15.87 -4.78 41.56
C TYR A 397 15.72 -3.85 40.32
N ASN A 398 15.55 -2.54 40.51
CA ASN A 398 15.48 -1.56 39.42
C ASN A 398 16.77 -1.51 38.59
N ALA A 399 17.93 -1.66 39.23
CA ALA A 399 19.20 -1.69 38.50
C ALA A 399 19.31 -2.92 37.59
N TYR A 400 18.86 -4.07 38.04
CA TYR A 400 18.79 -5.26 37.17
C TYR A 400 17.81 -5.09 36.00
N ASN A 401 16.64 -4.48 36.23
CA ASN A 401 15.70 -4.18 35.15
C ASN A 401 16.33 -3.25 34.12
N ASN A 402 16.88 -2.11 34.56
CA ASN A 402 17.46 -1.13 33.64
C ASN A 402 18.73 -1.67 32.94
N TRP A 403 19.49 -2.54 33.61
CA TRP A 403 20.57 -3.29 32.95
C TRP A 403 20.05 -4.18 31.84
N GLY A 404 18.96 -4.91 32.08
CA GLY A 404 18.28 -5.70 31.03
C GLY A 404 17.82 -4.85 29.87
N VAL A 405 17.25 -3.66 30.13
CA VAL A 405 16.86 -2.72 29.07
C VAL A 405 18.08 -2.24 28.28
N ALA A 406 19.15 -1.82 28.94
CA ALA A 406 20.37 -1.37 28.25
C ALA A 406 21.00 -2.47 27.38
N LEU A 407 20.98 -3.74 27.84
CA LEU A 407 21.40 -4.89 27.04
C LEU A 407 20.51 -5.13 25.83
N CYS A 408 19.21 -4.95 25.95
CA CYS A 408 18.26 -5.05 24.83
C CYS A 408 18.51 -3.95 23.78
N GLU A 409 18.75 -2.72 24.20
CA GLU A 409 19.06 -1.61 23.30
C GLU A 409 20.42 -1.84 22.60
N LEU A 410 21.44 -2.30 23.34
CA LEU A 410 22.73 -2.68 22.77
C LEU A 410 22.57 -3.82 21.73
N ALA A 411 21.70 -4.79 22.00
CA ALA A 411 21.44 -5.90 21.07
C ALA A 411 20.87 -5.43 19.73
N LYS A 412 20.08 -4.35 19.69
CA LYS A 412 19.52 -3.80 18.45
C LYS A 412 20.58 -3.25 17.48
N ILE A 413 21.75 -2.88 17.98
CA ILE A 413 22.87 -2.32 17.19
C ILE A 413 23.88 -3.41 16.79
N LYS A 414 23.67 -4.66 17.19
CA LYS A 414 24.60 -5.77 16.97
C LYS A 414 24.13 -6.72 15.86
N THR A 415 25.07 -7.54 15.38
CA THR A 415 24.76 -8.65 14.47
C THR A 415 24.02 -9.78 15.22
N ASP A 416 23.30 -10.62 14.48
CA ASP A 416 22.39 -11.63 15.04
C ASP A 416 23.03 -12.51 16.13
N SER A 417 24.26 -13.00 15.96
CA SER A 417 24.94 -13.84 16.95
C SER A 417 25.30 -13.09 18.25
N GLN A 418 25.73 -11.83 18.13
CA GLN A 418 26.01 -10.97 19.29
C GLN A 418 24.74 -10.53 19.97
N ALA A 419 23.72 -10.21 19.20
CA ALA A 419 22.40 -9.83 19.70
C ALA A 419 21.77 -10.98 20.50
N GLU A 420 21.91 -12.22 20.04
CA GLU A 420 21.40 -13.41 20.75
C GLU A 420 21.95 -13.51 22.18
N GLU A 421 23.27 -13.37 22.34
CA GLU A 421 23.91 -13.44 23.65
C GLU A 421 23.48 -12.29 24.57
N LEU A 422 23.34 -11.07 24.03
CA LEU A 422 22.87 -9.90 24.78
C LEU A 422 21.42 -10.06 25.25
N TYR A 423 20.51 -10.56 24.39
CA TYR A 423 19.13 -10.84 24.83
C TYR A 423 19.05 -11.95 25.88
N LYS A 424 19.88 -13.01 25.79
CA LYS A 424 19.97 -14.04 26.83
C LYS A 424 20.45 -13.45 28.15
N GLU A 425 21.43 -12.57 28.09
CA GLU A 425 21.93 -11.89 29.30
C GLU A 425 20.87 -10.96 29.90
N ALA A 426 20.16 -10.19 29.07
CA ALA A 426 19.04 -9.37 29.51
C ALA A 426 17.98 -10.21 30.26
N CYS A 427 17.60 -11.37 29.71
CA CYS A 427 16.68 -12.30 30.37
C CYS A 427 17.17 -12.73 31.76
N LYS A 428 18.50 -12.97 31.94
CA LYS A 428 19.08 -13.29 33.26
C LYS A 428 18.94 -12.10 34.21
N LYS A 429 19.14 -10.86 33.73
CA LYS A 429 18.99 -9.65 34.57
C LYS A 429 17.52 -9.43 34.98
N TYR A 430 16.58 -9.59 34.09
CA TYR A 430 15.15 -9.53 34.44
C TYR A 430 14.74 -10.63 35.45
N LYS A 431 15.29 -11.84 35.30
CA LYS A 431 15.10 -12.91 36.28
C LYS A 431 15.58 -12.48 37.67
N LEU A 432 16.74 -11.84 37.77
CA LEU A 432 17.24 -11.31 39.03
C LEU A 432 16.33 -10.19 39.57
N ALA A 433 15.93 -9.24 38.73
CA ALA A 433 15.00 -8.18 39.12
C ALA A 433 13.72 -8.75 39.73
N THR A 434 13.09 -9.76 39.07
CA THR A 434 11.86 -10.41 39.56
C THR A 434 12.09 -11.38 40.73
N THR A 435 13.33 -11.78 40.99
CA THR A 435 13.68 -12.56 42.20
C THR A 435 13.71 -11.66 43.43
N TYR A 436 14.27 -10.47 43.33
CA TYR A 436 14.33 -9.51 44.42
C TYR A 436 13.01 -8.76 44.65
N LYS A 437 12.26 -8.51 43.59
CA LYS A 437 10.90 -7.94 43.65
C LYS A 437 9.92 -8.79 42.84
N LYS A 438 9.19 -9.67 43.54
CA LYS A 438 8.31 -10.67 42.91
C LYS A 438 7.14 -10.09 42.12
N ASP A 439 6.64 -8.93 42.52
CA ASP A 439 5.51 -8.20 41.89
C ASP A 439 5.95 -7.14 40.87
N PHE A 440 7.18 -7.21 40.37
CA PHE A 440 7.74 -6.21 39.46
C PHE A 440 7.23 -6.45 38.03
N HIS A 441 6.02 -5.96 37.76
CA HIS A 441 5.31 -6.17 36.51
C HIS A 441 6.07 -5.66 35.27
N GLU A 442 6.78 -4.50 35.36
CA GLU A 442 7.58 -3.97 34.26
C GLU A 442 8.72 -4.93 33.87
N ALA A 443 9.41 -5.52 34.85
CA ALA A 443 10.48 -6.45 34.56
C ALA A 443 9.97 -7.73 33.89
N TYR A 444 8.77 -8.22 34.26
CA TYR A 444 8.15 -9.33 33.56
C TYR A 444 7.78 -8.97 32.12
N ASN A 445 7.20 -7.78 31.87
CA ASN A 445 6.91 -7.32 30.53
C ASN A 445 8.18 -7.20 29.67
N ASN A 446 9.22 -6.55 30.20
CA ASN A 446 10.50 -6.39 29.51
C ASN A 446 11.19 -7.73 29.24
N TRP A 447 11.05 -8.69 30.16
CA TRP A 447 11.52 -10.06 29.95
C TRP A 447 10.80 -10.74 28.79
N GLY A 448 9.47 -10.63 28.73
CA GLY A 448 8.66 -11.12 27.61
C GLY A 448 9.08 -10.50 26.27
N LEU A 449 9.31 -9.19 26.23
CA LEU A 449 9.81 -8.49 25.04
C LEU A 449 11.19 -9.01 24.60
N ALA A 450 12.13 -9.20 25.54
CA ALA A 450 13.45 -9.75 25.25
C ALA A 450 13.38 -11.18 24.67
N LEU A 451 12.51 -12.03 25.23
CA LEU A 451 12.25 -13.38 24.72
C LEU A 451 11.66 -13.38 23.30
N CYS A 452 10.74 -12.46 23.01
CA CYS A 452 10.19 -12.29 21.66
C CYS A 452 11.26 -11.83 20.65
N LYS A 453 12.16 -10.93 21.04
CA LYS A 453 13.31 -10.52 20.20
C LYS A 453 14.28 -11.69 19.98
N LEU A 454 14.56 -12.46 21.04
CA LEU A 454 15.39 -13.66 20.97
C LEU A 454 14.76 -14.72 20.05
N ALA A 455 13.44 -14.90 20.07
CA ALA A 455 12.72 -15.81 19.19
C ALA A 455 12.88 -15.43 17.72
N LYS A 456 12.86 -14.12 17.39
CA LYS A 456 12.97 -13.63 16.00
C LYS A 456 14.32 -13.88 15.34
N ILE A 457 15.41 -14.02 16.13
CA ILE A 457 16.77 -14.29 15.63
C ILE A 457 17.12 -15.78 15.70
N ASN A 458 16.28 -16.63 16.26
CA ASN A 458 16.46 -18.07 16.35
C ASN A 458 15.66 -18.81 15.26
N ALA A 459 15.91 -20.12 15.12
CA ALA A 459 15.24 -21.00 14.18
C ALA A 459 14.85 -22.34 14.85
N GLY A 460 13.92 -23.07 14.23
CA GLY A 460 13.51 -24.41 14.66
C GLY A 460 12.64 -24.43 15.92
N SER A 461 12.65 -25.54 16.66
CA SER A 461 11.80 -25.78 17.83
C SER A 461 11.99 -24.79 18.98
N LYS A 462 13.17 -24.20 19.09
CA LYS A 462 13.50 -23.20 20.12
C LYS A 462 12.65 -21.93 20.04
N VAL A 463 12.21 -21.56 18.82
CA VAL A 463 11.35 -20.39 18.59
C VAL A 463 10.02 -20.54 19.31
N GLU A 464 9.43 -21.71 19.24
CA GLU A 464 8.17 -22.02 19.92
C GLU A 464 8.29 -21.90 21.44
N GLU A 465 9.36 -22.47 22.01
CA GLU A 465 9.62 -22.42 23.46
C GLU A 465 9.77 -20.97 23.95
N LEU A 466 10.51 -20.15 23.19
CA LEU A 466 10.74 -18.75 23.52
C LEU A 466 9.44 -17.93 23.51
N TYR A 467 8.56 -18.11 22.50
CA TYR A 467 7.28 -17.39 22.48
C TYR A 467 6.34 -17.88 23.61
N LYS A 468 6.32 -19.18 23.91
CA LYS A 468 5.55 -19.70 25.06
C LYS A 468 6.06 -19.13 26.39
N GLU A 469 7.38 -19.06 26.56
CA GLU A 469 7.96 -18.44 27.75
C GLU A 469 7.62 -16.95 27.83
N ALA A 470 7.67 -16.21 26.71
CA ALA A 470 7.25 -14.81 26.65
C ALA A 470 5.80 -14.62 27.10
N CYS A 471 4.88 -15.45 26.60
CA CYS A 471 3.47 -15.43 27.02
C CYS A 471 3.33 -15.63 28.54
N ASN A 472 4.08 -16.56 29.14
CA ASN A 472 4.08 -16.78 30.57
C ASN A 472 4.60 -15.54 31.36
N LYS A 473 5.58 -14.78 30.79
CA LYS A 473 6.03 -13.55 31.44
C LYS A 473 4.98 -12.44 31.39
N TYR A 474 4.29 -12.30 30.26
CA TYR A 474 3.19 -11.35 30.12
C TYR A 474 2.01 -11.68 31.04
N ASP A 475 1.68 -12.98 31.20
CA ASP A 475 0.69 -13.43 32.15
C ASP A 475 1.03 -12.96 33.56
N LYS A 476 2.28 -13.15 34.00
CA LYS A 476 2.74 -12.66 35.31
C LYS A 476 2.68 -11.13 35.40
N ALA A 477 3.08 -10.41 34.35
CA ALA A 477 3.02 -8.95 34.33
C ALA A 477 1.58 -8.46 34.55
N THR A 478 0.61 -9.06 33.85
CA THR A 478 -0.81 -8.70 33.94
C THR A 478 -1.50 -9.23 35.21
N THR A 479 -0.98 -10.29 35.82
CA THR A 479 -1.42 -10.77 37.15
C THR A 479 -1.07 -9.76 38.24
N TYR A 480 0.11 -9.17 38.18
CA TYR A 480 0.55 -8.20 39.19
C TYR A 480 0.01 -6.78 38.93
N LYS A 481 -0.27 -6.44 37.66
CA LYS A 481 -0.91 -5.20 37.28
C LYS A 481 -2.00 -5.48 36.23
N GLN A 482 -3.25 -5.56 36.70
CA GLN A 482 -4.39 -5.98 35.88
C GLN A 482 -4.74 -5.01 34.74
N ASP A 483 -4.45 -3.73 34.89
CA ASP A 483 -4.70 -2.67 33.88
C ASP A 483 -3.49 -2.42 32.94
N TYR A 484 -2.50 -3.35 32.93
CA TYR A 484 -1.27 -3.16 32.17
C TYR A 484 -1.48 -3.43 30.69
N HIS A 485 -2.06 -2.46 29.95
CA HIS A 485 -2.44 -2.58 28.55
C HIS A 485 -1.27 -2.91 27.63
N GLU A 486 -0.04 -2.39 27.86
CA GLU A 486 1.14 -2.70 27.06
C GLU A 486 1.52 -4.18 27.14
N ALA A 487 1.38 -4.81 28.31
CA ALA A 487 1.66 -6.22 28.47
C ALA A 487 0.62 -7.10 27.74
N TYR A 488 -0.67 -6.74 27.81
CA TYR A 488 -1.70 -7.43 27.03
C TYR A 488 -1.47 -7.29 25.52
N TYR A 489 -1.10 -6.10 25.05
CA TYR A 489 -0.76 -5.88 23.64
C TYR A 489 0.42 -6.75 23.20
N SER A 490 1.51 -6.73 23.96
CA SER A 490 2.72 -7.52 23.68
C SER A 490 2.46 -9.02 23.73
N TRP A 491 1.58 -9.46 24.64
CA TRP A 491 1.11 -10.85 24.71
C TRP A 491 0.33 -11.24 23.44
N GLY A 492 -0.60 -10.40 22.99
CA GLY A 492 -1.32 -10.63 21.74
C GLY A 492 -0.39 -10.77 20.54
N VAL A 493 0.62 -9.90 20.45
CA VAL A 493 1.66 -10.00 19.40
C VAL A 493 2.43 -11.31 19.48
N ALA A 494 2.86 -11.73 20.68
CA ALA A 494 3.59 -12.99 20.88
C ALA A 494 2.76 -14.21 20.48
N LEU A 495 1.45 -14.24 20.81
CA LEU A 495 0.51 -15.28 20.41
C LEU A 495 0.34 -15.35 18.88
N CYS A 496 0.24 -14.19 18.20
CA CYS A 496 0.18 -14.14 16.73
C CYS A 496 1.45 -14.72 16.09
N GLU A 497 2.64 -14.37 16.60
CA GLU A 497 3.88 -14.93 16.09
C GLU A 497 4.00 -16.45 16.36
N LEU A 498 3.52 -16.91 17.51
CA LEU A 498 3.44 -18.32 17.83
C LEU A 498 2.47 -19.05 16.89
N ALA A 499 1.32 -18.45 16.57
CA ALA A 499 0.31 -19.01 15.66
C ALA A 499 0.88 -19.26 14.25
N LYS A 500 1.73 -18.37 13.74
CA LYS A 500 2.34 -18.48 12.40
C LYS A 500 3.20 -19.74 12.21
N ILE A 501 3.70 -20.34 13.30
CA ILE A 501 4.54 -21.54 13.27
C ILE A 501 3.77 -22.82 13.64
N LYS A 502 2.45 -22.72 13.77
CA LYS A 502 1.57 -23.83 14.16
C LYS A 502 0.72 -24.33 13.00
N THR A 503 0.15 -25.54 13.16
CA THR A 503 -0.85 -26.07 12.23
C THR A 503 -2.20 -25.38 12.41
N ASP A 504 -3.07 -25.46 11.41
CA ASP A 504 -4.31 -24.69 11.32
C ASP A 504 -5.17 -24.70 12.59
N SER A 505 -5.41 -25.86 13.21
CA SER A 505 -6.23 -25.95 14.43
C SER A 505 -5.58 -25.28 15.65
N GLN A 506 -4.27 -25.44 15.82
CA GLN A 506 -3.53 -24.79 16.91
C GLN A 506 -3.37 -23.31 16.66
N ALA A 507 -3.15 -22.91 15.41
CA ALA A 507 -3.08 -21.51 15.02
C ALA A 507 -4.41 -20.80 15.27
N GLU A 508 -5.55 -21.44 14.97
CA GLU A 508 -6.89 -20.90 15.22
C GLU A 508 -7.10 -20.53 16.70
N GLU A 509 -6.73 -21.43 17.62
CA GLU A 509 -6.85 -21.17 19.06
C GLU A 509 -5.96 -20.01 19.51
N LEU A 510 -4.72 -19.96 19.03
CA LEU A 510 -3.77 -18.90 19.38
C LEU A 510 -4.22 -17.53 18.86
N TYR A 511 -4.75 -17.45 17.63
CA TYR A 511 -5.30 -16.19 17.13
C TYR A 511 -6.53 -15.73 17.91
N LYS A 512 -7.42 -16.64 18.32
CA LYS A 512 -8.55 -16.31 19.19
C LYS A 512 -8.07 -15.78 20.55
N GLU A 513 -7.06 -16.40 21.13
CA GLU A 513 -6.48 -15.93 22.38
C GLU A 513 -5.84 -14.54 22.20
N ALA A 514 -5.09 -14.31 21.11
CA ALA A 514 -4.53 -13.00 20.76
C ALA A 514 -5.63 -11.92 20.66
N CYS A 515 -6.74 -12.21 20.00
CA CYS A 515 -7.89 -11.31 19.91
C CYS A 515 -8.43 -10.93 21.30
N ASN A 516 -8.50 -11.90 22.23
CA ASN A 516 -8.90 -11.64 23.62
C ASN A 516 -7.91 -10.71 24.34
N LYS A 517 -6.59 -10.86 24.10
CA LYS A 517 -5.59 -9.96 24.69
C LYS A 517 -5.69 -8.55 24.11
N TYR A 518 -5.90 -8.40 22.81
CA TYR A 518 -6.14 -7.08 22.20
C TYR A 518 -7.44 -6.44 22.69
N LYS A 519 -8.49 -7.23 22.92
CA LYS A 519 -9.72 -6.76 23.54
C LYS A 519 -9.45 -6.18 24.93
N LEU A 520 -8.68 -6.86 25.77
CA LEU A 520 -8.28 -6.36 27.09
C LEU A 520 -7.42 -5.09 26.97
N THR A 521 -6.46 -5.07 26.04
CA THR A 521 -5.69 -3.87 25.74
C THR A 521 -6.58 -2.66 25.50
N THR A 522 -7.56 -2.78 24.59
CA THR A 522 -8.47 -1.70 24.22
C THR A 522 -9.54 -1.40 25.28
N THR A 523 -9.77 -2.30 26.22
CA THR A 523 -10.61 -2.04 27.40
C THR A 523 -9.92 -1.11 28.37
N TYR A 524 -8.64 -1.32 28.62
CA TYR A 524 -7.86 -0.49 29.53
C TYR A 524 -7.32 0.81 28.88
N LYS A 525 -7.08 0.79 27.56
CA LYS A 525 -6.69 1.96 26.78
C LYS A 525 -7.46 2.00 25.46
N GLN A 526 -8.57 2.76 25.47
CA GLN A 526 -9.53 2.80 24.36
C GLN A 526 -8.97 3.40 23.06
N ASP A 527 -8.00 4.31 23.15
CA ASP A 527 -7.41 5.02 22.01
C ASP A 527 -6.16 4.33 21.43
N TYR A 528 -5.87 3.08 21.84
CA TYR A 528 -4.67 2.38 21.44
C TYR A 528 -4.82 1.80 20.02
N HIS A 529 -4.56 2.64 19.00
CA HIS A 529 -4.77 2.32 17.58
C HIS A 529 -3.97 1.10 17.10
N GLU A 530 -2.73 0.87 17.60
CA GLU A 530 -1.92 -0.30 17.26
C GLU A 530 -2.59 -1.61 17.72
N ALA A 531 -3.31 -1.58 18.84
CA ALA A 531 -4.03 -2.75 19.31
C ALA A 531 -5.19 -3.10 18.39
N TYR A 532 -5.98 -2.11 17.95
CA TYR A 532 -7.04 -2.34 16.98
C TYR A 532 -6.50 -2.84 15.65
N TYR A 533 -5.40 -2.25 15.16
CA TYR A 533 -4.73 -2.69 13.95
C TYR A 533 -4.24 -4.15 14.05
N SER A 534 -3.53 -4.49 15.13
CA SER A 534 -3.03 -5.83 15.36
C SER A 534 -4.15 -6.85 15.57
N TRP A 535 -5.26 -6.41 16.19
CA TRP A 535 -6.48 -7.20 16.32
C TRP A 535 -7.08 -7.48 14.95
N GLY A 536 -7.19 -6.49 14.07
CA GLY A 536 -7.62 -6.67 12.69
C GLY A 536 -6.76 -7.65 11.91
N LEU A 537 -5.43 -7.59 12.08
CA LEU A 537 -4.50 -8.57 11.49
C LEU A 537 -4.76 -9.99 12.01
N ALA A 538 -4.90 -10.17 13.33
CA ALA A 538 -5.15 -11.48 13.92
C ALA A 538 -6.46 -12.12 13.43
N ILE A 539 -7.53 -11.31 13.34
CA ILE A 539 -8.81 -11.77 12.78
C ILE A 539 -8.67 -12.09 11.29
N SER A 540 -7.90 -11.32 10.54
CA SER A 540 -7.67 -11.58 9.11
C SER A 540 -6.96 -12.91 8.88
N GLU A 541 -5.96 -13.24 9.70
CA GLU A 541 -5.29 -14.54 9.64
C GLU A 541 -6.22 -15.67 10.09
N LEU A 542 -7.05 -15.44 11.11
CA LEU A 542 -8.08 -16.36 11.54
C LEU A 542 -9.10 -16.64 10.42
N ALA A 543 -9.49 -15.63 9.65
CA ALA A 543 -10.39 -15.76 8.51
C ALA A 543 -9.81 -16.65 7.39
N LYS A 544 -8.51 -16.58 7.13
CA LYS A 544 -7.83 -17.41 6.13
C LYS A 544 -7.82 -18.91 6.47
N ILE A 545 -7.82 -19.25 7.76
CA ILE A 545 -7.87 -20.65 8.24
C ILE A 545 -9.29 -21.21 8.13
N ASN A 546 -10.30 -20.35 8.09
CA ASN A 546 -11.70 -20.71 8.03
C ASN A 546 -12.27 -20.64 6.60
N ALA A 547 -13.46 -21.19 6.38
CA ALA A 547 -14.12 -21.20 5.07
C ALA A 547 -15.60 -20.79 5.19
N GLY A 548 -16.20 -20.42 4.05
CA GLY A 548 -17.63 -20.10 3.93
C GLY A 548 -18.06 -18.89 4.76
N SER A 549 -19.25 -18.97 5.36
CA SER A 549 -19.84 -17.86 6.12
C SER A 549 -19.01 -17.41 7.31
N LYS A 550 -18.28 -18.33 7.95
CA LYS A 550 -17.42 -17.99 9.09
C LYS A 550 -16.22 -17.12 8.67
N ALA A 551 -15.61 -17.42 7.53
CA ALA A 551 -14.55 -16.56 6.98
C ALA A 551 -15.08 -15.17 6.63
N GLU A 552 -16.29 -15.10 6.04
CA GLU A 552 -16.95 -13.83 5.70
C GLU A 552 -17.21 -12.96 6.93
N GLU A 553 -17.72 -13.53 8.02
CA GLU A 553 -17.96 -12.82 9.27
C GLU A 553 -16.66 -12.29 9.89
N LEU A 554 -15.61 -13.11 9.90
CA LEU A 554 -14.30 -12.72 10.40
C LEU A 554 -13.68 -11.58 9.58
N TYR A 555 -13.76 -11.64 8.25
CA TYR A 555 -13.26 -10.53 7.43
C TYR A 555 -14.03 -9.22 7.68
N LYS A 556 -15.35 -9.28 7.88
CA LYS A 556 -16.13 -8.10 8.26
C LYS A 556 -15.72 -7.56 9.63
N GLU A 557 -15.48 -8.45 10.60
CA GLU A 557 -15.00 -8.05 11.92
C GLU A 557 -13.61 -7.40 11.82
N ALA A 558 -12.70 -7.93 10.99
CA ALA A 558 -11.39 -7.33 10.75
C ALA A 558 -11.53 -5.90 10.18
N CYS A 559 -12.44 -5.68 9.21
CA CYS A 559 -12.71 -4.35 8.67
C CYS A 559 -13.12 -3.37 9.79
N ASN A 560 -14.00 -3.77 10.70
CA ASN A 560 -14.41 -2.95 11.84
C ASN A 560 -13.25 -2.60 12.77
N LYS A 561 -12.27 -3.53 12.96
CA LYS A 561 -11.08 -3.22 13.78
C LYS A 561 -10.15 -2.23 13.08
N TYR A 562 -9.96 -2.35 11.75
CA TYR A 562 -9.20 -1.33 11.01
C TYR A 562 -9.90 0.02 11.01
N GLU A 563 -11.23 0.06 10.93
CA GLU A 563 -11.99 1.31 11.07
C GLU A 563 -11.74 1.98 12.43
N LEU A 564 -11.74 1.21 13.52
CA LEU A 564 -11.41 1.72 14.84
C LEU A 564 -9.95 2.18 14.92
N ALA A 565 -9.00 1.46 14.31
CA ALA A 565 -7.61 1.88 14.28
C ALA A 565 -7.44 3.24 13.61
N ILE A 566 -8.08 3.47 12.45
CA ILE A 566 -8.01 4.76 11.75
C ILE A 566 -8.86 5.86 12.41
N LYS A 567 -9.87 5.52 13.19
CA LYS A 567 -10.62 6.48 14.00
C LYS A 567 -9.68 7.17 14.99
N TYR A 568 -8.76 6.42 15.60
CA TYR A 568 -7.80 6.95 16.57
C TYR A 568 -6.50 7.45 15.93
N LYS A 569 -6.14 6.95 14.74
CA LYS A 569 -5.01 7.44 13.93
C LYS A 569 -5.43 7.54 12.47
N GLN A 570 -5.84 8.74 12.04
CA GLN A 570 -6.43 8.97 10.71
C GLN A 570 -5.45 8.76 9.55
N ASP A 571 -4.16 8.97 9.76
CA ASP A 571 -3.08 8.81 8.78
C ASP A 571 -2.45 7.40 8.79
N TYR A 572 -3.09 6.43 9.45
CA TYR A 572 -2.54 5.09 9.62
C TYR A 572 -2.58 4.29 8.32
N HIS A 573 -1.61 4.55 7.43
CA HIS A 573 -1.54 3.97 6.09
C HIS A 573 -1.51 2.44 6.08
N GLU A 574 -0.88 1.77 7.07
CA GLU A 574 -0.88 0.32 7.19
C GLU A 574 -2.28 -0.23 7.45
N ALA A 575 -3.09 0.45 8.26
CA ALA A 575 -4.47 0.03 8.52
C ALA A 575 -5.33 0.16 7.27
N TYR A 576 -5.21 1.26 6.52
CA TYR A 576 -5.88 1.41 5.23
C TYR A 576 -5.44 0.34 4.23
N TYR A 577 -4.14 0.08 4.12
CA TYR A 577 -3.59 -0.94 3.23
C TYR A 577 -4.14 -2.34 3.55
N ASN A 578 -4.09 -2.76 4.82
CA ASN A 578 -4.58 -4.08 5.21
C ASN A 578 -6.10 -4.18 5.18
N TRP A 579 -6.83 -3.08 5.43
CA TRP A 579 -8.27 -3.03 5.18
C TRP A 579 -8.60 -3.26 3.71
N GLY A 580 -7.88 -2.63 2.79
CA GLY A 580 -8.00 -2.89 1.36
C GLY A 580 -7.75 -4.36 0.99
N ASN A 581 -6.73 -4.99 1.60
CA ASN A 581 -6.45 -6.41 1.40
C ASN A 581 -7.62 -7.29 1.87
N VAL A 582 -8.13 -7.05 3.07
CA VAL A 582 -9.27 -7.80 3.62
C VAL A 582 -10.53 -7.65 2.76
N LEU A 583 -10.83 -6.46 2.26
CA LEU A 583 -11.95 -6.23 1.34
C LEU A 583 -11.76 -6.99 0.02
N SER A 584 -10.53 -7.08 -0.49
CA SER A 584 -10.22 -7.84 -1.70
C SER A 584 -10.35 -9.35 -1.50
N GLU A 585 -9.96 -9.89 -0.33
CA GLU A 585 -10.18 -11.28 0.05
C GLU A 585 -11.68 -11.56 0.22
N LEU A 586 -12.40 -10.67 0.91
CA LEU A 586 -13.84 -10.76 1.09
C LEU A 586 -14.58 -10.75 -0.26
N ALA A 587 -14.14 -9.95 -1.22
CA ALA A 587 -14.67 -9.97 -2.58
C ALA A 587 -14.42 -11.32 -3.27
N GLY A 588 -13.27 -11.95 -3.02
CA GLY A 588 -12.91 -13.25 -3.60
C GLY A 588 -13.78 -14.42 -3.15
N ILE A 589 -14.37 -14.35 -1.95
CA ILE A 589 -15.25 -15.40 -1.40
C ILE A 589 -16.75 -15.11 -1.59
N ASN A 590 -17.10 -13.91 -2.10
CA ASN A 590 -18.48 -13.51 -2.36
C ASN A 590 -18.87 -13.69 -3.84
N ALA A 591 -20.15 -13.49 -4.16
CA ALA A 591 -20.72 -13.57 -5.50
C ALA A 591 -21.68 -12.41 -5.78
N GLY A 592 -21.97 -12.15 -7.06
CA GLY A 592 -22.96 -11.17 -7.49
C GLY A 592 -22.51 -9.72 -7.33
N SER A 593 -23.48 -8.80 -7.17
CA SER A 593 -23.24 -7.34 -7.11
C SER A 593 -22.35 -6.88 -5.96
N LYS A 594 -22.34 -7.64 -4.86
CA LYS A 594 -21.52 -7.34 -3.68
C LYS A 594 -20.02 -7.39 -3.95
N VAL A 595 -19.57 -8.22 -4.90
CA VAL A 595 -18.17 -8.31 -5.31
C VAL A 595 -17.65 -6.98 -5.87
N GLU A 596 -18.49 -6.32 -6.67
CA GLU A 596 -18.16 -5.03 -7.25
C GLU A 596 -17.98 -3.94 -6.19
N GLU A 597 -18.91 -3.85 -5.24
CA GLU A 597 -18.82 -2.90 -4.13
C GLU A 597 -17.55 -3.10 -3.32
N LEU A 598 -17.25 -4.34 -2.96
CA LEU A 598 -16.06 -4.68 -2.18
C LEU A 598 -14.75 -4.30 -2.87
N TYR A 599 -14.60 -4.57 -4.19
CA TYR A 599 -13.41 -4.15 -4.92
C TYR A 599 -13.31 -2.63 -5.04
N LYS A 600 -14.45 -1.91 -5.24
CA LYS A 600 -14.45 -0.44 -5.26
C LYS A 600 -14.03 0.12 -3.90
N GLU A 601 -14.54 -0.46 -2.83
CA GLU A 601 -14.15 -0.04 -1.48
C GLU A 601 -12.67 -0.33 -1.19
N ALA A 602 -12.18 -1.51 -1.61
CA ALA A 602 -10.74 -1.84 -1.51
C ALA A 602 -9.87 -0.80 -2.23
N CYS A 603 -10.24 -0.42 -3.45
CA CYS A 603 -9.54 0.63 -4.21
C CYS A 603 -9.51 1.97 -3.44
N ASN A 604 -10.61 2.36 -2.79
CA ASN A 604 -10.67 3.57 -1.97
C ASN A 604 -9.73 3.48 -0.75
N LYS A 605 -9.63 2.31 -0.11
CA LYS A 605 -8.70 2.12 1.01
C LYS A 605 -7.24 2.19 0.56
N TYR A 606 -6.90 1.60 -0.59
CA TYR A 606 -5.55 1.72 -1.17
C TYR A 606 -5.21 3.16 -1.58
N ASP A 607 -6.18 3.91 -2.11
CA ASP A 607 -6.00 5.33 -2.41
C ASP A 607 -5.60 6.11 -1.15
N LYS A 608 -6.34 5.92 -0.06
CA LYS A 608 -6.01 6.54 1.23
C LYS A 608 -4.64 6.09 1.76
N ALA A 609 -4.32 4.79 1.68
CA ALA A 609 -3.01 4.28 2.08
C ALA A 609 -1.87 4.98 1.33
N THR A 610 -2.01 5.11 0.00
CA THR A 610 -0.99 5.76 -0.85
C THR A 610 -0.96 7.28 -0.72
N LYS A 611 -2.06 7.91 -0.30
CA LYS A 611 -2.10 9.35 0.01
C LYS A 611 -1.26 9.66 1.25
N TYR A 612 -1.34 8.82 2.29
CA TYR A 612 -0.58 9.01 3.51
C TYR A 612 0.86 8.48 3.41
N LYS A 613 1.11 7.46 2.59
CA LYS A 613 2.44 6.88 2.34
C LYS A 613 2.65 6.71 0.84
N GLN A 614 3.19 7.75 0.18
CA GLN A 614 3.31 7.81 -1.28
C GLN A 614 4.22 6.75 -1.89
N ASP A 615 5.22 6.27 -1.16
CA ASP A 615 6.16 5.25 -1.62
C ASP A 615 5.73 3.80 -1.29
N LYS A 616 4.49 3.60 -0.81
CA LYS A 616 3.94 2.28 -0.48
C LYS A 616 3.63 1.48 -1.75
N TYR A 617 4.65 0.91 -2.38
CA TYR A 617 4.55 0.19 -3.65
C TYR A 617 3.59 -1.00 -3.60
N GLU A 618 3.48 -1.71 -2.45
CA GLU A 618 2.55 -2.82 -2.28
C GLU A 618 1.09 -2.35 -2.38
N ALA A 619 0.77 -1.15 -1.89
CA ALA A 619 -0.58 -0.61 -1.97
C ALA A 619 -0.96 -0.28 -3.42
N TYR A 620 -0.07 0.30 -4.20
CA TYR A 620 -0.29 0.51 -5.63
C TYR A 620 -0.46 -0.82 -6.38
N TYR A 621 0.35 -1.82 -6.05
CA TYR A 621 0.25 -3.14 -6.66
C TYR A 621 -1.10 -3.79 -6.37
N ASN A 622 -1.52 -3.88 -5.09
CA ASN A 622 -2.79 -4.49 -4.71
C ASN A 622 -4.00 -3.68 -5.22
N TRP A 623 -3.86 -2.35 -5.32
CA TRP A 623 -4.86 -1.51 -5.99
C TRP A 623 -5.00 -1.87 -7.47
N GLY A 624 -3.88 -2.06 -8.16
CA GLY A 624 -3.87 -2.55 -9.55
C GLY A 624 -4.55 -3.92 -9.69
N VAL A 625 -4.29 -4.84 -8.76
CA VAL A 625 -4.92 -6.17 -8.72
C VAL A 625 -6.44 -6.06 -8.49
N ALA A 626 -6.89 -5.21 -7.55
CA ALA A 626 -8.31 -5.00 -7.29
C ALA A 626 -9.03 -4.42 -8.52
N LEU A 627 -8.43 -3.42 -9.19
CA LEU A 627 -8.95 -2.84 -10.45
C LEU A 627 -9.01 -3.88 -11.57
N TYR A 628 -7.99 -4.72 -11.70
CA TYR A 628 -7.94 -5.79 -12.68
C TYR A 628 -9.06 -6.82 -12.46
N LYS A 629 -9.27 -7.26 -11.22
CA LYS A 629 -10.36 -8.18 -10.86
C LYS A 629 -11.72 -7.52 -11.06
N LEU A 630 -11.85 -6.24 -10.74
CA LEU A 630 -13.07 -5.46 -11.01
C LEU A 630 -13.36 -5.37 -12.52
N ALA A 631 -12.32 -5.21 -13.35
CA ALA A 631 -12.47 -5.14 -14.80
C ALA A 631 -13.03 -6.45 -15.39
N ILE A 632 -12.60 -7.61 -14.90
CA ILE A 632 -13.07 -8.94 -15.38
C ILE A 632 -14.59 -9.11 -15.22
N ILE A 633 -15.21 -8.49 -14.23
CA ILE A 633 -16.66 -8.61 -13.98
C ILE A 633 -17.48 -7.51 -14.65
N LYS A 634 -16.86 -6.64 -15.45
CA LYS A 634 -17.49 -5.53 -16.15
C LYS A 634 -17.65 -5.76 -17.63
N THR A 635 -18.55 -4.98 -18.26
CA THR A 635 -18.69 -4.92 -19.72
C THR A 635 -17.51 -4.21 -20.36
N ASP A 636 -17.26 -4.45 -21.64
CA ASP A 636 -16.07 -4.00 -22.37
C ASP A 636 -15.73 -2.53 -22.21
N SER A 637 -16.74 -1.63 -22.24
CA SER A 637 -16.51 -0.20 -22.11
C SER A 637 -16.01 0.21 -20.70
N GLN A 638 -16.56 -0.39 -19.66
CA GLN A 638 -16.16 -0.16 -18.27
C GLN A 638 -14.86 -0.89 -17.94
N ALA A 639 -14.71 -2.13 -18.43
CA ALA A 639 -13.50 -2.94 -18.27
C ALA A 639 -12.27 -2.21 -18.81
N LYS A 640 -12.41 -1.59 -20.00
CA LYS A 640 -11.36 -0.81 -20.67
C LYS A 640 -10.75 0.27 -19.76
N GLU A 641 -11.57 1.08 -19.12
CA GLU A 641 -11.07 2.16 -18.25
C GLU A 641 -10.42 1.58 -16.98
N LEU A 642 -10.98 0.52 -16.41
CA LEU A 642 -10.41 -0.16 -15.25
C LEU A 642 -9.06 -0.81 -15.54
N TYR A 643 -8.88 -1.47 -16.70
CA TYR A 643 -7.56 -2.00 -17.10
C TYR A 643 -6.52 -0.90 -17.31
N LYS A 644 -6.91 0.25 -17.90
CA LYS A 644 -6.01 1.40 -18.03
C LYS A 644 -5.58 1.93 -16.66
N GLU A 645 -6.52 2.05 -15.72
CA GLU A 645 -6.23 2.52 -14.38
C GLU A 645 -5.34 1.51 -13.63
N ALA A 646 -5.60 0.20 -13.76
CA ALA A 646 -4.72 -0.84 -13.21
C ALA A 646 -3.28 -0.70 -13.74
N CYS A 647 -3.10 -0.48 -15.06
CA CYS A 647 -1.79 -0.24 -15.67
C CYS A 647 -1.07 0.97 -15.04
N LYS A 648 -1.80 2.07 -14.75
CA LYS A 648 -1.22 3.24 -14.05
C LYS A 648 -0.75 2.88 -12.65
N LYS A 649 -1.53 2.10 -11.90
CA LYS A 649 -1.16 1.68 -10.54
C LYS A 649 0.06 0.75 -10.55
N TYR A 650 0.13 -0.23 -11.46
CA TYR A 650 1.33 -1.07 -11.63
C TYR A 650 2.56 -0.25 -12.04
N LYS A 651 2.38 0.77 -12.89
CA LYS A 651 3.47 1.71 -13.22
C LYS A 651 4.01 2.41 -11.97
N LEU A 652 3.14 2.92 -11.10
CA LEU A 652 3.55 3.54 -9.84
C LEU A 652 4.26 2.53 -8.93
N ALA A 653 3.72 1.33 -8.75
CA ALA A 653 4.36 0.27 -7.98
C ALA A 653 5.80 -0.02 -8.47
N THR A 654 5.99 -0.12 -9.79
CA THR A 654 7.33 -0.35 -10.38
C THR A 654 8.24 0.89 -10.41
N THR A 655 7.69 2.07 -10.21
CA THR A 655 8.48 3.31 -10.05
C THR A 655 9.15 3.33 -8.67
N TYR A 656 8.40 2.96 -7.62
CA TYR A 656 8.93 2.92 -6.25
C TYR A 656 9.76 1.66 -5.97
N LYS A 657 9.41 0.53 -6.57
CA LYS A 657 10.20 -0.72 -6.49
C LYS A 657 10.52 -1.24 -7.89
N LYS A 658 11.72 -0.93 -8.39
CA LYS A 658 12.15 -1.19 -9.77
C LYS A 658 12.26 -2.67 -10.14
N ASP A 659 12.53 -3.55 -9.18
CA ASP A 659 12.71 -5.00 -9.34
C ASP A 659 11.45 -5.81 -9.02
N PHE A 660 10.28 -5.16 -8.94
CA PHE A 660 9.02 -5.80 -8.56
C PHE A 660 8.42 -6.62 -9.69
N HIS A 661 8.89 -7.85 -9.87
CA HIS A 661 8.53 -8.74 -10.97
C HIS A 661 7.04 -9.07 -11.03
N GLU A 662 6.33 -9.19 -9.89
CA GLU A 662 4.88 -9.44 -9.85
C GLU A 662 4.10 -8.28 -10.45
N ALA A 663 4.50 -7.04 -10.17
CA ALA A 663 3.84 -5.87 -10.73
C ALA A 663 4.05 -5.78 -12.26
N TYR A 664 5.23 -6.09 -12.76
CA TYR A 664 5.47 -6.17 -14.20
C TYR A 664 4.63 -7.27 -14.86
N TYR A 665 4.55 -8.44 -14.22
CA TYR A 665 3.75 -9.55 -14.74
C TYR A 665 2.26 -9.18 -14.83
N ASN A 666 1.67 -8.66 -13.73
CA ASN A 666 0.26 -8.27 -13.70
C ASN A 666 -0.02 -7.04 -14.62
N TRP A 667 0.96 -6.16 -14.79
CA TRP A 667 0.86 -5.08 -15.79
C TRP A 667 0.78 -5.64 -17.20
N GLY A 668 1.61 -6.65 -17.53
CA GLY A 668 1.52 -7.36 -18.80
C GLY A 668 0.16 -8.01 -19.02
N LEU A 669 -0.41 -8.67 -17.99
CA LEU A 669 -1.76 -9.23 -18.04
C LEU A 669 -2.83 -8.17 -18.32
N ALA A 670 -2.80 -7.04 -17.59
CA ALA A 670 -3.76 -5.96 -17.79
C ALA A 670 -3.68 -5.35 -19.20
N LEU A 671 -2.47 -5.21 -19.76
CA LEU A 671 -2.27 -4.76 -21.14
C LEU A 671 -2.80 -5.78 -22.16
N SER A 672 -2.57 -7.07 -21.92
CA SER A 672 -3.08 -8.14 -22.79
C SER A 672 -4.61 -8.19 -22.81
N GLU A 673 -5.26 -8.07 -21.65
CA GLU A 673 -6.74 -8.00 -21.58
C GLU A 673 -7.28 -6.71 -22.23
N LEU A 674 -6.61 -5.59 -22.04
CA LEU A 674 -6.97 -4.33 -22.72
C LEU A 674 -6.82 -4.44 -24.24
N ALA A 675 -5.80 -5.18 -24.72
CA ALA A 675 -5.59 -5.40 -26.15
C ALA A 675 -6.71 -6.21 -26.81
N LYS A 676 -7.27 -7.21 -26.10
CA LYS A 676 -8.42 -8.00 -26.59
C LYS A 676 -9.69 -7.17 -26.83
N ILE A 677 -9.86 -6.07 -26.10
CA ILE A 677 -11.01 -5.16 -26.26
C ILE A 677 -10.77 -4.14 -27.39
N LYS A 678 -9.58 -4.13 -27.98
CA LYS A 678 -9.18 -3.20 -29.01
C LYS A 678 -8.94 -3.92 -30.33
N SER A 679 -8.82 -3.16 -31.42
CA SER A 679 -8.56 -3.69 -32.76
C SER A 679 -7.45 -2.91 -33.44
N GLY A 680 -6.87 -3.51 -34.50
CA GLY A 680 -5.89 -2.88 -35.35
C GLY A 680 -4.62 -2.43 -34.63
N SER A 681 -4.09 -1.26 -34.99
CA SER A 681 -2.83 -0.72 -34.47
C SER A 681 -2.80 -0.47 -32.96
N GLU A 682 -3.95 -0.20 -32.35
CA GLU A 682 -4.04 -0.01 -30.90
C GLU A 682 -3.85 -1.32 -30.15
N ALA A 683 -4.46 -2.41 -30.60
CA ALA A 683 -4.27 -3.75 -30.06
C ALA A 683 -2.81 -4.21 -30.23
N GLU A 684 -2.24 -4.01 -31.43
CA GLU A 684 -0.83 -4.35 -31.72
C GLU A 684 0.12 -3.66 -30.75
N LYS A 685 -0.05 -2.36 -30.50
CA LYS A 685 0.76 -1.60 -29.56
C LYS A 685 0.66 -2.15 -28.15
N LEU A 686 -0.56 -2.44 -27.69
CA LEU A 686 -0.80 -2.96 -26.35
C LEU A 686 -0.16 -4.33 -26.12
N TYR A 687 -0.24 -5.26 -27.10
CA TYR A 687 0.45 -6.55 -26.99
C TYR A 687 1.97 -6.40 -26.97
N LYS A 688 2.54 -5.49 -27.77
CA LYS A 688 3.98 -5.19 -27.70
C LYS A 688 4.40 -4.64 -26.36
N ASP A 689 3.59 -3.74 -25.78
CA ASP A 689 3.82 -3.20 -24.45
C ASP A 689 3.71 -4.30 -23.38
N ALA A 690 2.75 -5.23 -23.52
CA ALA A 690 2.63 -6.40 -22.64
C ALA A 690 3.88 -7.29 -22.68
N CYS A 691 4.37 -7.63 -23.90
CA CYS A 691 5.61 -8.39 -24.08
C CYS A 691 6.79 -7.72 -23.37
N ASN A 692 6.94 -6.39 -23.47
CA ASN A 692 7.97 -5.64 -22.75
C ASN A 692 7.84 -5.75 -21.24
N LYS A 693 6.61 -5.86 -20.70
CA LYS A 693 6.40 -6.05 -19.25
C LYS A 693 6.75 -7.47 -18.81
N TYR A 694 6.38 -8.48 -19.59
CA TYR A 694 6.77 -9.86 -19.31
C TYR A 694 8.29 -10.06 -19.39
N ASP A 695 8.99 -9.41 -20.35
CA ASP A 695 10.44 -9.40 -20.40
C ASP A 695 11.06 -8.88 -19.11
N LYS A 696 10.58 -7.73 -18.61
CA LYS A 696 11.03 -7.18 -17.32
C LYS A 696 10.73 -8.11 -16.16
N ALA A 697 9.54 -8.72 -16.12
CA ALA A 697 9.18 -9.66 -15.07
C ALA A 697 10.15 -10.84 -15.02
N THR A 698 10.47 -11.45 -16.21
CA THR A 698 11.40 -12.57 -16.32
C THR A 698 12.87 -12.18 -16.12
N LYS A 699 13.25 -10.94 -16.39
CA LYS A 699 14.58 -10.41 -16.10
C LYS A 699 14.85 -10.34 -14.59
N TYR A 700 13.85 -9.91 -13.82
CA TYR A 700 13.98 -9.82 -12.36
C TYR A 700 13.73 -11.16 -11.65
N LYS A 701 12.93 -12.04 -12.24
CA LYS A 701 12.70 -13.41 -11.75
C LYS A 701 12.72 -14.39 -12.91
N GLN A 702 13.89 -15.00 -13.13
CA GLN A 702 14.17 -15.86 -14.29
C GLN A 702 13.31 -17.13 -14.34
N ASP A 703 12.91 -17.67 -13.21
CA ASP A 703 12.10 -18.89 -13.08
C ASP A 703 10.56 -18.62 -13.06
N LYS A 704 10.14 -17.41 -13.41
CA LYS A 704 8.71 -17.02 -13.44
C LYS A 704 8.02 -17.62 -14.68
N TYR A 705 7.68 -18.91 -14.63
CA TYR A 705 7.09 -19.64 -15.76
C TYR A 705 5.75 -19.02 -16.23
N GLU A 706 4.93 -18.46 -15.33
CA GLU A 706 3.68 -17.80 -15.71
C GLU A 706 3.90 -16.60 -16.63
N ALA A 707 5.00 -15.87 -16.41
CA ALA A 707 5.33 -14.72 -17.25
C ALA A 707 5.76 -15.18 -18.66
N TYR A 708 6.54 -16.24 -18.76
CA TYR A 708 6.89 -16.83 -20.06
C TYR A 708 5.66 -17.37 -20.80
N TYR A 709 4.77 -18.06 -20.10
CA TYR A 709 3.52 -18.57 -20.67
C TYR A 709 2.64 -17.44 -21.21
N SER A 710 2.40 -16.40 -20.39
CA SER A 710 1.58 -15.24 -20.80
C SER A 710 2.25 -14.42 -21.90
N TRP A 711 3.58 -14.36 -21.90
CA TRP A 711 4.35 -13.74 -22.99
C TRP A 711 4.17 -14.50 -24.32
N GLY A 712 4.24 -15.84 -24.27
CA GLY A 712 3.93 -16.67 -25.43
C GLY A 712 2.53 -16.41 -25.97
N ASN A 713 1.52 -16.34 -25.09
CA ASN A 713 0.16 -16.01 -25.47
C ASN A 713 0.07 -14.63 -26.14
N ALA A 714 0.69 -13.60 -25.56
CA ALA A 714 0.66 -12.25 -26.13
C ALA A 714 1.33 -12.15 -27.50
N LEU A 715 2.42 -12.91 -27.72
CA LEU A 715 3.08 -13.01 -29.02
C LEU A 715 2.22 -13.75 -30.06
N SER A 716 1.51 -14.80 -29.62
CA SER A 716 0.58 -15.55 -30.49
C SER A 716 -0.57 -14.64 -30.96
N GLU A 717 -1.24 -13.94 -30.05
CA GLU A 717 -2.29 -12.96 -30.35
C GLU A 717 -1.77 -11.82 -31.25
N LEU A 718 -0.53 -11.36 -30.97
CA LEU A 718 0.13 -10.35 -31.81
C LEU A 718 0.39 -10.87 -33.26
N ALA A 719 0.69 -12.15 -33.40
CA ALA A 719 0.87 -12.77 -34.73
C ALA A 719 -0.46 -12.82 -35.51
N GLU A 720 -1.58 -13.11 -34.85
CA GLU A 720 -2.91 -13.19 -35.49
C GLU A 720 -3.40 -11.84 -36.06
N ILE A 721 -3.02 -10.71 -35.42
CA ILE A 721 -3.40 -9.37 -35.89
C ILE A 721 -2.42 -8.75 -36.89
N ASN A 722 -1.31 -9.42 -37.18
CA ASN A 722 -0.28 -8.98 -38.12
C ASN A 722 -0.37 -9.74 -39.46
N ALA A 723 0.40 -9.30 -40.43
CA ALA A 723 0.50 -9.93 -41.76
C ALA A 723 1.97 -10.01 -42.23
N GLY A 724 2.24 -10.89 -43.20
CA GLY A 724 3.54 -10.99 -43.83
C GLY A 724 4.61 -11.69 -42.97
N SER A 725 5.88 -11.35 -43.20
CA SER A 725 7.04 -12.06 -42.62
C SER A 725 7.14 -11.93 -41.08
N LYS A 726 6.55 -10.90 -40.50
CA LYS A 726 6.52 -10.69 -39.04
C LYS A 726 5.77 -11.78 -38.27
N VAL A 727 4.74 -12.37 -38.90
CA VAL A 727 3.95 -13.45 -38.31
C VAL A 727 4.82 -14.63 -37.91
N GLU A 728 5.71 -15.01 -38.81
CA GLU A 728 6.64 -16.13 -38.61
C GLU A 728 7.62 -15.88 -37.45
N GLU A 729 8.16 -14.66 -37.33
CA GLU A 729 9.05 -14.31 -36.24
C GLU A 729 8.32 -14.36 -34.91
N LEU A 730 7.10 -13.80 -34.83
CA LEU A 730 6.28 -13.79 -33.63
C LEU A 730 5.92 -15.19 -33.17
N TYR A 731 5.53 -16.10 -34.09
CA TYR A 731 5.24 -17.49 -33.73
C TYR A 731 6.49 -18.23 -33.25
N LYS A 732 7.66 -18.01 -33.88
CA LYS A 732 8.94 -18.58 -33.40
C LYS A 732 9.27 -18.11 -31.99
N GLU A 733 9.09 -16.83 -31.75
CA GLU A 733 9.34 -16.26 -30.42
C GLU A 733 8.33 -16.80 -29.40
N ALA A 734 7.05 -16.93 -29.73
CA ALA A 734 6.04 -17.54 -28.89
C ALA A 734 6.43 -18.97 -28.46
N CYS A 735 6.83 -19.82 -29.45
CA CYS A 735 7.33 -21.17 -29.17
C CYS A 735 8.51 -21.19 -28.18
N ASN A 736 9.46 -20.26 -28.35
CA ASN A 736 10.61 -20.14 -27.44
C ASN A 736 10.15 -19.75 -26.00
N LYS A 737 9.12 -18.89 -25.86
CA LYS A 737 8.59 -18.55 -24.54
C LYS A 737 7.86 -19.73 -23.89
N TYR A 738 7.08 -20.52 -24.67
CA TYR A 738 6.46 -21.75 -24.15
C TYR A 738 7.49 -22.80 -23.74
N ASP A 739 8.56 -22.98 -24.51
CA ASP A 739 9.69 -23.87 -24.16
C ASP A 739 10.30 -23.47 -22.81
N LYS A 740 10.56 -22.16 -22.62
CA LYS A 740 11.04 -21.65 -21.31
C LYS A 740 10.04 -21.88 -20.19
N ALA A 741 8.75 -21.63 -20.41
CA ALA A 741 7.72 -21.86 -19.41
C ALA A 741 7.70 -23.33 -18.95
N THR A 742 7.78 -24.28 -19.91
CA THR A 742 7.78 -25.72 -19.62
C THR A 742 9.08 -26.22 -19.00
N LYS A 743 10.23 -25.59 -19.28
CA LYS A 743 11.50 -25.89 -18.62
C LYS A 743 11.46 -25.54 -17.12
N TYR A 744 10.84 -24.43 -16.75
CA TYR A 744 10.71 -24.03 -15.35
C TYR A 744 9.56 -24.73 -14.62
N LYS A 745 8.50 -25.11 -15.34
CA LYS A 745 7.34 -25.81 -14.80
C LYS A 745 6.91 -26.93 -15.77
N GLN A 746 7.50 -28.10 -15.58
CA GLN A 746 7.35 -29.25 -16.51
C GLN A 746 5.92 -29.81 -16.59
N ASP A 747 5.13 -29.69 -15.54
CA ASP A 747 3.74 -30.13 -15.47
C ASP A 747 2.73 -29.06 -15.94
N LYS A 748 3.19 -27.94 -16.53
CA LYS A 748 2.34 -26.88 -17.07
C LYS A 748 1.77 -27.26 -18.43
N TYR A 749 0.78 -28.14 -18.45
CA TYR A 749 0.20 -28.71 -19.68
C TYR A 749 -0.44 -27.66 -20.60
N GLU A 750 -0.96 -26.55 -20.06
CA GLU A 750 -1.51 -25.45 -20.86
C GLU A 750 -0.44 -24.81 -21.76
N ALA A 751 0.80 -24.76 -21.30
CA ALA A 751 1.90 -24.24 -22.13
C ALA A 751 2.21 -25.18 -23.31
N TYR A 752 2.21 -26.48 -23.06
CA TYR A 752 2.38 -27.48 -24.15
C TYR A 752 1.23 -27.41 -25.15
N TYR A 753 -0.02 -27.28 -24.66
CA TYR A 753 -1.19 -27.13 -25.54
C TYR A 753 -1.06 -25.92 -26.47
N LYS A 754 -0.79 -24.74 -25.89
CA LYS A 754 -0.60 -23.50 -26.66
C LYS A 754 0.60 -23.58 -27.58
N TRP A 755 1.69 -24.22 -27.17
CA TRP A 755 2.86 -24.43 -28.00
C TRP A 755 2.53 -25.32 -29.20
N GLY A 756 1.89 -26.46 -28.97
CA GLY A 756 1.44 -27.36 -30.07
C GLY A 756 0.48 -26.67 -31.02
N PHE A 757 -0.44 -25.87 -30.52
CA PHE A 757 -1.39 -25.08 -31.31
C PHE A 757 -0.67 -24.07 -32.21
N VAL A 758 0.27 -23.28 -31.65
CA VAL A 758 1.06 -22.30 -32.43
C VAL A 758 1.92 -22.98 -33.49
N LEU A 759 2.51 -24.14 -33.20
CA LEU A 759 3.25 -24.91 -34.22
C LEU A 759 2.34 -25.37 -35.35
N MET A 760 1.11 -25.81 -35.04
CA MET A 760 0.12 -26.21 -36.03
C MET A 760 -0.29 -25.02 -36.92
N ASP A 761 -0.62 -23.86 -36.33
CA ASP A 761 -1.02 -22.68 -37.11
C ASP A 761 0.14 -22.15 -37.99
N ARG A 762 1.34 -22.19 -37.44
CA ARG A 762 2.55 -21.88 -38.22
C ARG A 762 2.73 -22.82 -39.39
N ALA A 763 2.47 -24.12 -39.22
CA ALA A 763 2.58 -25.13 -40.29
C ALA A 763 1.65 -24.85 -41.48
N LYS A 764 0.41 -24.39 -41.21
CA LYS A 764 -0.58 -24.05 -42.25
C LYS A 764 -0.10 -22.97 -43.25
N THR A 765 0.86 -22.13 -42.85
CA THR A 765 1.40 -21.04 -43.69
C THR A 765 2.67 -21.40 -44.44
N LYS A 766 3.13 -22.68 -44.38
CA LYS A 766 4.40 -23.15 -44.91
C LYS A 766 4.25 -24.06 -46.11
N SER A 767 5.38 -24.28 -46.80
CA SER A 767 5.46 -25.34 -47.80
C SER A 767 5.28 -26.72 -47.14
N GLU A 768 4.80 -27.71 -47.92
CA GLU A 768 4.54 -29.06 -47.41
C GLU A 768 5.74 -29.65 -46.63
N SER A 769 6.97 -29.49 -47.09
CA SER A 769 8.18 -30.00 -46.45
C SER A 769 8.47 -29.29 -45.09
N GLU A 770 8.20 -28.00 -45.00
CA GLU A 770 8.36 -27.25 -43.76
C GLU A 770 7.20 -27.51 -42.80
N ALA A 771 5.98 -27.60 -43.32
CA ALA A 771 4.79 -27.95 -42.57
C ALA A 771 4.90 -29.32 -41.91
N GLU A 772 5.40 -30.31 -42.64
CA GLU A 772 5.66 -31.64 -42.11
C GLU A 772 6.58 -31.61 -40.86
N LYS A 773 7.66 -30.84 -40.92
CA LYS A 773 8.60 -30.72 -39.80
C LYS A 773 7.91 -30.11 -38.56
N LEU A 774 7.10 -29.06 -38.76
CA LEU A 774 6.38 -28.38 -37.70
C LEU A 774 5.29 -29.27 -37.11
N TYR A 775 4.51 -30.00 -37.91
CA TYR A 775 3.53 -30.96 -37.42
C TYR A 775 4.17 -32.10 -36.62
N LYS A 776 5.31 -32.63 -37.08
CA LYS A 776 6.09 -33.65 -36.31
C LYS A 776 6.61 -33.09 -34.98
N GLU A 777 7.06 -31.84 -34.96
CA GLU A 777 7.46 -31.17 -33.73
C GLU A 777 6.26 -30.98 -32.78
N ALA A 778 5.12 -30.54 -33.27
CA ALA A 778 3.89 -30.39 -32.52
C ALA A 778 3.43 -31.72 -31.88
N CYS A 779 3.52 -32.84 -32.66
CA CYS A 779 3.26 -34.18 -32.12
C CYS A 779 4.20 -34.57 -30.99
N LYS A 780 5.49 -34.20 -31.06
CA LYS A 780 6.45 -34.43 -29.97
C LYS A 780 6.07 -33.63 -28.70
N ILE A 781 5.62 -32.38 -28.88
CA ILE A 781 5.17 -31.54 -27.76
C ILE A 781 3.92 -32.13 -27.10
N CYS A 782 2.92 -32.59 -27.85
CA CYS A 782 1.75 -33.29 -27.35
C CYS A 782 2.14 -34.57 -26.59
N LYS A 783 3.04 -35.37 -27.14
CA LYS A 783 3.57 -36.57 -26.49
C LYS A 783 4.24 -36.24 -25.15
N LEU A 784 5.07 -35.17 -25.10
CA LEU A 784 5.77 -34.75 -23.89
C LEU A 784 4.77 -34.30 -22.83
N ALA A 785 3.75 -33.55 -23.20
CA ALA A 785 2.69 -33.14 -22.25
C ALA A 785 2.03 -34.35 -21.56
N THR A 786 1.73 -35.41 -22.34
CA THR A 786 1.08 -36.64 -21.82
C THR A 786 2.00 -37.51 -20.95
N THR A 787 3.31 -37.26 -20.95
CA THR A 787 4.28 -37.91 -20.05
C THR A 787 4.14 -37.37 -18.61
N TYR A 788 3.82 -36.08 -18.47
CA TYR A 788 3.67 -35.44 -17.15
C TYR A 788 2.26 -35.62 -16.58
N LYS A 789 1.25 -35.66 -17.44
CA LYS A 789 -0.14 -35.87 -17.02
C LYS A 789 -0.91 -36.64 -18.12
N GLN A 790 -1.39 -37.84 -17.79
CA GLN A 790 -2.01 -38.73 -18.78
C GLN A 790 -3.46 -38.37 -19.13
N ASN A 791 -4.24 -37.83 -18.18
CA ASN A 791 -5.66 -37.51 -18.40
C ASN A 791 -5.87 -36.08 -18.93
N LEU A 792 -5.40 -35.80 -20.14
CA LEU A 792 -5.48 -34.49 -20.80
C LEU A 792 -6.29 -34.57 -22.07
N PRO A 793 -7.62 -34.64 -22.05
CA PRO A 793 -8.45 -34.74 -23.26
C PRO A 793 -8.14 -33.64 -24.27
N GLU A 794 -7.88 -32.42 -23.85
CA GLU A 794 -7.55 -31.28 -24.74
C GLU A 794 -6.25 -31.51 -25.53
N ILE A 795 -5.24 -32.11 -24.92
CA ILE A 795 -3.98 -32.44 -25.59
C ILE A 795 -4.19 -33.56 -26.62
N TYR A 796 -4.95 -34.61 -26.26
CA TYR A 796 -5.24 -35.70 -27.19
C TYR A 796 -6.09 -35.23 -28.35
N CYS A 797 -7.04 -34.30 -28.15
CA CYS A 797 -7.78 -33.62 -29.20
C CYS A 797 -6.84 -32.90 -30.18
N LEU A 798 -5.98 -32.03 -29.65
CA LEU A 798 -5.01 -31.28 -30.46
C LEU A 798 -4.07 -32.22 -31.18
N TRP A 799 -3.59 -33.26 -30.50
CA TRP A 799 -2.70 -34.26 -31.12
C TRP A 799 -3.38 -35.00 -32.30
N GLY A 800 -4.64 -35.37 -32.13
CA GLY A 800 -5.46 -35.96 -33.20
C GLY A 800 -5.61 -35.02 -34.39
N ILE A 801 -5.89 -33.74 -34.16
CA ILE A 801 -5.99 -32.70 -35.22
C ILE A 801 -4.65 -32.55 -35.95
N ILE A 802 -3.54 -32.42 -35.24
CA ILE A 802 -2.19 -32.28 -35.83
C ILE A 802 -1.86 -33.49 -36.70
N LEU A 803 -2.14 -34.72 -36.25
CA LEU A 803 -1.93 -35.94 -37.02
C LEU A 803 -2.79 -35.98 -38.28
N SER A 804 -4.04 -35.50 -38.20
CA SER A 804 -4.93 -35.39 -39.34
C SER A 804 -4.41 -34.41 -40.39
N GLU A 805 -3.97 -33.25 -39.98
CA GLU A 805 -3.37 -32.26 -40.90
C GLU A 805 -2.05 -32.77 -41.52
N LEU A 806 -1.24 -33.48 -40.73
CA LEU A 806 -0.04 -34.14 -41.24
C LEU A 806 -0.38 -35.20 -42.25
N ALA A 807 -1.44 -35.98 -42.05
CA ALA A 807 -1.93 -36.98 -42.96
C ALA A 807 -2.39 -36.39 -44.29
N ASN A 808 -3.03 -35.24 -44.30
CA ASN A 808 -3.54 -34.53 -45.47
C ASN A 808 -2.45 -34.09 -46.43
N ILE A 809 -1.21 -33.88 -45.94
CA ILE A 809 -0.03 -33.56 -46.79
C ILE A 809 0.80 -34.78 -47.16
N LYS A 810 0.34 -36.00 -46.86
CA LYS A 810 0.98 -37.27 -47.15
C LYS A 810 0.13 -38.09 -48.10
N SER A 811 0.70 -39.13 -48.68
CA SER A 811 0.00 -40.04 -49.56
C SER A 811 0.30 -41.53 -49.25
N GLY A 812 -0.55 -42.41 -49.68
CA GLY A 812 -0.36 -43.86 -49.54
C GLY A 812 -0.35 -44.36 -48.10
N SER A 813 0.51 -45.31 -47.79
CA SER A 813 0.58 -45.98 -46.49
C SER A 813 0.95 -45.02 -45.35
N GLU A 814 1.70 -43.96 -45.59
CA GLU A 814 2.07 -42.98 -44.56
C GLU A 814 0.85 -42.19 -44.08
N ALA A 815 0.01 -41.73 -45.01
CA ALA A 815 -1.24 -41.05 -44.68
C ALA A 815 -2.19 -41.96 -43.89
N GLU A 816 -2.29 -43.22 -44.30
CA GLU A 816 -3.12 -44.21 -43.65
C GLU A 816 -2.71 -44.45 -42.18
N GLU A 817 -1.42 -44.61 -41.92
CA GLU A 817 -0.93 -44.80 -40.55
C GLU A 817 -1.21 -43.57 -39.64
N LEU A 818 -1.03 -42.37 -40.19
CA LEU A 818 -1.30 -41.11 -39.47
C LEU A 818 -2.79 -40.97 -39.14
N TYR A 819 -3.71 -41.28 -40.07
CA TYR A 819 -5.14 -41.28 -39.80
C TYR A 819 -5.53 -42.30 -38.72
N LYS A 820 -4.97 -43.50 -38.73
CA LYS A 820 -5.17 -44.53 -37.71
C LYS A 820 -4.66 -44.04 -36.35
N GLU A 821 -3.52 -43.36 -36.32
CA GLU A 821 -2.99 -42.78 -35.08
C GLU A 821 -3.86 -41.64 -34.56
N ALA A 822 -4.36 -40.75 -35.43
CA ALA A 822 -5.31 -39.70 -35.08
C ALA A 822 -6.58 -40.28 -34.42
N CYS A 823 -7.17 -41.33 -35.00
CA CYS A 823 -8.32 -42.05 -34.44
C CYS A 823 -8.03 -42.59 -33.04
N LYS A 824 -6.82 -43.13 -32.77
CA LYS A 824 -6.40 -43.58 -31.44
C LYS A 824 -6.35 -42.42 -30.44
N LYS A 825 -5.88 -41.22 -30.88
CA LYS A 825 -5.85 -40.04 -30.02
C LYS A 825 -7.26 -39.52 -29.68
N TYR A 826 -8.15 -39.45 -30.66
CA TYR A 826 -9.57 -39.09 -30.43
C TYR A 826 -10.26 -40.08 -29.50
N LYS A 827 -10.00 -41.37 -29.61
CA LYS A 827 -10.49 -42.41 -28.70
C LYS A 827 -10.02 -42.15 -27.29
N LEU A 828 -8.74 -41.81 -27.07
CA LEU A 828 -8.22 -41.46 -25.75
C LEU A 828 -8.87 -40.18 -25.21
N ALA A 829 -9.01 -39.12 -26.00
CA ALA A 829 -9.66 -37.89 -25.63
C ALA A 829 -11.08 -38.15 -25.13
N THR A 830 -11.88 -38.92 -25.91
CA THR A 830 -13.26 -39.23 -25.56
C THR A 830 -13.41 -40.23 -24.41
N THR A 831 -12.38 -41.01 -24.10
CA THR A 831 -12.31 -41.89 -22.92
C THR A 831 -12.20 -41.06 -21.62
N TYR A 832 -11.39 -39.99 -21.64
CA TYR A 832 -11.22 -39.13 -20.49
C TYR A 832 -12.36 -38.09 -20.34
N LYS A 833 -12.98 -37.67 -21.44
CA LYS A 833 -14.11 -36.73 -21.45
C LYS A 833 -15.11 -37.12 -22.55
N GLN A 834 -16.25 -37.68 -22.18
CA GLN A 834 -17.21 -38.21 -23.14
C GLN A 834 -17.97 -37.13 -23.94
N ASN A 835 -18.29 -36.00 -23.34
CA ASN A 835 -19.03 -34.91 -24.01
C ASN A 835 -18.06 -34.01 -24.79
N LEU A 836 -17.69 -34.48 -25.98
CA LEU A 836 -16.80 -33.77 -26.94
C LEU A 836 -17.38 -33.86 -28.37
N PRO A 837 -18.51 -33.20 -28.66
CA PRO A 837 -19.21 -33.31 -29.95
C PRO A 837 -18.33 -32.94 -31.13
N GLU A 838 -17.50 -31.89 -31.01
CA GLU A 838 -16.59 -31.46 -32.05
C GLU A 838 -15.56 -32.54 -32.39
N ILE A 839 -15.06 -33.26 -31.42
CA ILE A 839 -14.07 -34.33 -31.59
C ILE A 839 -14.69 -35.56 -32.25
N TYR A 840 -15.94 -35.91 -31.88
CA TYR A 840 -16.65 -36.98 -32.58
C TYR A 840 -16.90 -36.62 -34.04
N CYS A 841 -17.21 -35.36 -34.37
CA CYS A 841 -17.35 -34.91 -35.76
C CYS A 841 -16.03 -35.05 -36.52
N LEU A 842 -14.92 -34.54 -35.96
CA LEU A 842 -13.58 -34.68 -36.56
C LEU A 842 -13.17 -36.14 -36.72
N TRP A 843 -13.47 -36.98 -35.73
CA TRP A 843 -13.19 -38.43 -35.82
C TRP A 843 -13.97 -39.09 -36.97
N GLY A 844 -15.25 -38.69 -37.13
CA GLY A 844 -16.06 -39.15 -38.25
C GLY A 844 -15.47 -38.76 -39.63
N ILE A 845 -14.98 -37.50 -39.74
CA ILE A 845 -14.30 -37.02 -40.94
C ILE A 845 -13.06 -37.90 -41.24
N ILE A 846 -12.20 -38.11 -40.24
CA ILE A 846 -10.94 -38.88 -40.45
C ILE A 846 -11.18 -40.34 -40.79
N LEU A 847 -12.20 -40.98 -40.21
CA LEU A 847 -12.60 -42.32 -40.57
C LEU A 847 -13.10 -42.40 -42.03
N SER A 848 -13.80 -41.36 -42.47
CA SER A 848 -14.25 -41.25 -43.86
C SER A 848 -13.10 -41.07 -44.86
N GLU A 849 -12.09 -40.24 -44.49
CA GLU A 849 -10.87 -40.10 -45.35
C GLU A 849 -10.04 -41.39 -45.35
N LEU A 850 -9.92 -42.05 -44.19
CA LEU A 850 -9.24 -43.36 -44.11
C LEU A 850 -9.96 -44.41 -44.97
N ALA A 851 -11.30 -44.40 -45.01
CA ALA A 851 -12.08 -45.31 -45.86
C ALA A 851 -11.75 -45.15 -47.36
N LYS A 852 -11.46 -43.93 -47.80
CA LYS A 852 -11.07 -43.67 -49.24
C LYS A 852 -9.71 -44.28 -49.57
N THR A 853 -8.85 -44.57 -48.59
CA THR A 853 -7.54 -45.23 -48.82
C THR A 853 -7.60 -46.76 -48.85
N LYS A 854 -8.78 -47.34 -48.58
CA LYS A 854 -9.00 -48.78 -48.44
C LYS A 854 -9.78 -49.40 -49.60
N SER A 855 -9.90 -50.73 -49.59
CA SER A 855 -10.69 -51.49 -50.54
C SER A 855 -11.39 -52.66 -49.84
N GLY A 856 -12.45 -53.16 -50.44
CA GLY A 856 -13.19 -54.32 -49.95
C GLY A 856 -14.04 -54.05 -48.70
N SER A 857 -14.16 -55.05 -47.79
CA SER A 857 -14.98 -54.97 -46.60
C SER A 857 -14.50 -53.94 -45.56
N GLU A 858 -13.23 -53.60 -45.52
CA GLU A 858 -12.66 -52.64 -44.59
C GLU A 858 -13.25 -51.21 -44.79
N VAL A 859 -13.60 -50.90 -46.05
CA VAL A 859 -14.26 -49.64 -46.39
C VAL A 859 -15.63 -49.50 -45.69
N GLU A 860 -16.42 -50.59 -45.72
CA GLU A 860 -17.76 -50.57 -45.12
C GLU A 860 -17.70 -50.43 -43.59
N GLU A 861 -16.76 -51.11 -42.98
CA GLU A 861 -16.57 -51.01 -41.50
C GLU A 861 -16.16 -49.59 -41.08
N LEU A 862 -15.26 -48.93 -41.83
CA LEU A 862 -14.84 -47.60 -41.54
C LEU A 862 -15.96 -46.54 -41.71
N TYR A 863 -16.76 -46.65 -42.81
CA TYR A 863 -17.91 -45.75 -42.97
C TYR A 863 -18.96 -45.97 -41.85
N LYS A 864 -19.24 -47.21 -41.50
CA LYS A 864 -20.17 -47.53 -40.39
C LYS A 864 -19.67 -46.91 -39.08
N GLU A 865 -18.38 -47.03 -38.78
CA GLU A 865 -17.82 -46.39 -37.59
C GLU A 865 -17.91 -44.86 -37.70
N ALA A 866 -17.63 -44.25 -38.87
CA ALA A 866 -17.76 -42.81 -39.08
C ALA A 866 -19.18 -42.30 -38.77
N PHE A 867 -20.19 -43.01 -39.26
CA PHE A 867 -21.59 -42.66 -39.02
C PHE A 867 -21.97 -42.75 -37.55
N GLU A 868 -21.48 -43.74 -36.80
CA GLU A 868 -21.65 -43.80 -35.35
C GLU A 868 -20.98 -42.59 -34.64
N LYS A 869 -19.81 -42.11 -35.11
CA LYS A 869 -19.19 -40.91 -34.54
C LYS A 869 -20.01 -39.65 -34.81
N TYR A 870 -20.52 -39.45 -36.02
CA TYR A 870 -21.41 -38.33 -36.35
C TYR A 870 -22.70 -38.39 -35.53
N LYS A 871 -23.28 -39.58 -35.30
CA LYS A 871 -24.44 -39.79 -34.45
C LYS A 871 -24.14 -39.38 -33.01
N LEU A 872 -22.97 -39.75 -32.45
CA LEU A 872 -22.54 -39.32 -31.13
C LEU A 872 -22.39 -37.79 -31.06
N ALA A 873 -21.74 -37.18 -32.09
CA ALA A 873 -21.60 -35.72 -32.16
C ALA A 873 -22.93 -35.00 -32.07
N THR A 874 -23.93 -35.45 -32.85
CA THR A 874 -25.27 -34.88 -32.90
C THR A 874 -26.16 -35.26 -31.68
N THR A 875 -25.82 -36.33 -30.98
CA THR A 875 -26.48 -36.72 -29.72
C THR A 875 -26.06 -35.79 -28.58
N TYR A 876 -24.76 -35.50 -28.47
CA TYR A 876 -24.23 -34.60 -27.45
C TYR A 876 -24.58 -33.11 -27.71
N LYS A 877 -24.67 -32.72 -29.04
CA LYS A 877 -25.01 -31.35 -29.46
C LYS A 877 -26.07 -31.40 -30.55
N LYS A 878 -27.37 -31.41 -30.17
CA LYS A 878 -28.53 -31.59 -31.05
C LYS A 878 -28.62 -30.55 -32.19
N ASN A 879 -28.10 -29.34 -32.00
CA ASN A 879 -28.08 -28.27 -32.96
C ASN A 879 -26.68 -28.10 -33.63
N PHE A 880 -25.92 -29.18 -33.77
CA PHE A 880 -24.60 -29.15 -34.37
C PHE A 880 -24.70 -29.23 -35.93
N GLN A 881 -24.94 -28.08 -36.55
CA GLN A 881 -25.15 -27.92 -37.98
C GLN A 881 -24.02 -28.56 -38.81
N GLU A 882 -22.76 -28.32 -38.47
CA GLU A 882 -21.59 -28.85 -39.19
C GLU A 882 -21.52 -30.38 -39.17
N ALA A 883 -21.83 -31.02 -38.07
CA ALA A 883 -21.82 -32.47 -37.96
C ALA A 883 -22.88 -33.10 -38.84
N TYR A 884 -24.08 -32.52 -38.91
CA TYR A 884 -25.15 -32.99 -39.84
C TYR A 884 -24.74 -32.79 -41.29
N HIS A 885 -24.10 -31.65 -41.63
CA HIS A 885 -23.64 -31.36 -42.98
C HIS A 885 -22.56 -32.35 -43.43
N LYS A 886 -21.50 -32.52 -42.58
CA LYS A 886 -20.43 -33.48 -42.88
C LYS A 886 -20.93 -34.91 -42.96
N TRP A 887 -21.87 -35.32 -42.07
CA TRP A 887 -22.47 -36.64 -42.13
C TRP A 887 -23.28 -36.85 -43.45
N GLY A 888 -24.10 -35.87 -43.83
CA GLY A 888 -24.87 -35.95 -45.07
C GLY A 888 -23.98 -35.95 -46.32
N PHE A 889 -22.92 -35.12 -46.33
CA PHE A 889 -21.93 -35.14 -47.39
C PHE A 889 -21.22 -36.52 -47.60
N VAL A 890 -20.77 -37.12 -46.51
CA VAL A 890 -20.11 -38.43 -46.56
C VAL A 890 -21.09 -39.53 -47.01
N LEU A 891 -22.36 -39.47 -46.60
CA LEU A 891 -23.39 -40.38 -47.06
C LEU A 891 -23.63 -40.21 -48.61
N MET A 892 -23.68 -38.95 -49.10
CA MET A 892 -23.81 -38.64 -50.54
C MET A 892 -22.64 -39.20 -51.37
N GLU A 893 -21.41 -38.94 -50.94
CA GLU A 893 -20.20 -39.44 -51.59
C GLU A 893 -20.17 -40.98 -51.55
N ARG A 894 -20.59 -41.61 -50.49
CA ARG A 894 -20.72 -43.06 -50.41
C ARG A 894 -21.79 -43.59 -51.34
N ALA A 895 -22.94 -42.94 -51.44
CA ALA A 895 -24.03 -43.29 -52.32
C ALA A 895 -23.58 -43.29 -53.78
N LYS A 896 -22.78 -42.30 -54.25
CA LYS A 896 -22.21 -42.22 -55.60
C LYS A 896 -21.37 -43.43 -55.99
N THR A 897 -20.83 -44.19 -55.00
CA THR A 897 -20.00 -45.39 -55.25
C THR A 897 -20.78 -46.69 -55.25
N LYS A 898 -22.10 -46.63 -55.01
CA LYS A 898 -23.02 -47.76 -54.96
C LYS A 898 -24.00 -47.73 -56.15
N SER A 899 -24.77 -48.79 -56.27
CA SER A 899 -25.81 -48.91 -57.32
C SER A 899 -27.04 -49.62 -56.78
N GLY A 900 -28.19 -49.33 -57.34
CA GLY A 900 -29.49 -49.93 -56.98
C GLY A 900 -30.03 -49.49 -55.67
N SER A 901 -30.66 -50.39 -54.90
CA SER A 901 -31.33 -50.05 -53.60
C SER A 901 -30.40 -49.47 -52.56
N ASP A 902 -29.14 -49.93 -52.54
CA ASP A 902 -28.15 -49.51 -51.56
C ASP A 902 -27.76 -48.02 -51.72
N ALA A 903 -27.66 -47.57 -52.98
CA ALA A 903 -27.42 -46.17 -53.31
C ALA A 903 -28.59 -45.29 -52.91
N GLU A 904 -29.82 -45.72 -53.19
CA GLU A 904 -31.05 -44.98 -52.85
C GLU A 904 -31.26 -44.80 -51.34
N GLU A 905 -31.01 -45.85 -50.56
CA GLU A 905 -31.07 -45.76 -49.08
C GLU A 905 -30.07 -44.73 -48.53
N LEU A 906 -28.85 -44.73 -49.01
CA LEU A 906 -27.81 -43.77 -48.64
C LEU A 906 -28.17 -42.31 -48.99
N PHE A 907 -28.70 -42.09 -50.21
CA PHE A 907 -29.19 -40.79 -50.64
C PHE A 907 -30.35 -40.31 -49.76
N ASP A 908 -31.30 -41.18 -49.41
CA ASP A 908 -32.42 -40.81 -48.55
C ASP A 908 -31.94 -40.42 -47.14
N GLU A 909 -30.97 -41.15 -46.62
CA GLU A 909 -30.37 -40.77 -45.30
C GLU A 909 -29.56 -39.47 -45.45
N ALA A 910 -28.80 -39.27 -46.47
CA ALA A 910 -28.05 -38.05 -46.78
C ALA A 910 -29.00 -36.83 -46.81
N ILE A 911 -30.09 -36.96 -47.55
CA ILE A 911 -31.12 -35.90 -47.61
C ILE A 911 -31.64 -35.51 -46.25
N LYS A 912 -31.99 -36.50 -45.38
CA LYS A 912 -32.44 -36.25 -44.02
C LYS A 912 -31.43 -35.48 -43.21
N LYS A 913 -30.13 -35.80 -43.29
CA LYS A 913 -29.04 -35.13 -42.57
C LYS A 913 -28.77 -33.73 -43.07
N LEU A 914 -28.72 -33.55 -44.41
CA LEU A 914 -28.54 -32.24 -45.04
C LEU A 914 -29.72 -31.31 -44.82
N GLN A 915 -30.94 -31.81 -44.87
CA GLN A 915 -32.14 -31.01 -44.50
C GLN A 915 -32.07 -30.54 -43.06
N GLN A 916 -31.57 -31.37 -42.14
CA GLN A 916 -31.39 -30.99 -40.76
C GLN A 916 -30.29 -29.93 -40.64
N ALA A 917 -29.17 -30.05 -41.34
CA ALA A 917 -28.12 -29.04 -41.40
C ALA A 917 -28.65 -27.69 -41.92
N THR A 918 -29.43 -27.73 -43.05
CA THR A 918 -30.01 -26.51 -43.64
C THR A 918 -31.03 -25.82 -42.72
N LYS A 919 -31.86 -26.60 -41.97
CA LYS A 919 -32.76 -26.05 -40.95
C LYS A 919 -32.00 -25.34 -39.84
N LEU A 920 -30.78 -25.76 -39.53
CA LEU A 920 -29.88 -25.12 -38.55
C LEU A 920 -29.04 -23.97 -39.13
N GLY A 921 -29.33 -23.55 -40.38
CA GLY A 921 -28.65 -22.44 -41.04
C GLY A 921 -27.45 -22.84 -41.89
N GLY A 922 -27.28 -24.13 -42.17
CA GLY A 922 -26.21 -24.64 -43.03
C GLY A 922 -26.49 -24.45 -44.51
N ASP A 923 -25.43 -24.59 -45.30
CA ASP A 923 -25.45 -24.57 -46.77
C ASP A 923 -26.34 -25.71 -47.34
N ALA A 924 -27.11 -25.40 -48.36
CA ALA A 924 -28.01 -26.32 -49.03
C ALA A 924 -27.42 -26.91 -50.34
N TYR A 925 -26.20 -26.57 -50.75
CA TYR A 925 -25.62 -26.95 -52.01
C TYR A 925 -25.57 -28.47 -52.21
N ASN A 926 -25.02 -29.19 -51.21
CA ASN A 926 -24.96 -30.65 -51.31
C ASN A 926 -26.36 -31.31 -51.37
N LEU A 927 -27.37 -30.68 -50.78
CA LEU A 927 -28.75 -31.13 -50.91
C LEU A 927 -29.29 -30.93 -52.33
N ALA A 928 -28.94 -29.79 -52.94
CA ALA A 928 -29.28 -29.53 -54.36
C ALA A 928 -28.60 -30.57 -55.27
N CYS A 929 -27.31 -30.88 -55.04
CA CYS A 929 -26.56 -31.90 -55.80
C CYS A 929 -27.23 -33.28 -55.76
N ILE A 930 -27.64 -33.72 -54.52
CA ILE A 930 -28.32 -35.05 -54.44
C ILE A 930 -29.61 -35.07 -55.26
N TYR A 931 -30.40 -34.00 -55.22
CA TYR A 931 -31.62 -33.94 -56.02
C TYR A 931 -31.32 -33.87 -57.51
N ALA A 932 -30.24 -33.23 -57.95
CA ALA A 932 -29.79 -33.19 -59.29
C ALA A 932 -29.35 -34.61 -59.78
N ILE A 933 -28.55 -35.33 -59.01
CA ILE A 933 -28.10 -36.71 -59.32
C ILE A 933 -29.32 -37.65 -59.43
N ARG A 934 -30.34 -37.45 -58.63
CA ARG A 934 -31.58 -38.26 -58.65
C ARG A 934 -32.60 -37.78 -59.72
N SER A 935 -32.22 -36.82 -60.53
CA SER A 935 -33.09 -36.24 -61.58
C SER A 935 -34.39 -35.62 -61.05
N GLN A 936 -34.35 -35.18 -59.74
CA GLN A 936 -35.46 -34.48 -59.10
C GLN A 936 -35.31 -32.99 -59.34
N LYS A 937 -35.56 -32.54 -60.53
CA LYS A 937 -35.27 -31.18 -61.04
C LYS A 937 -35.81 -30.07 -60.19
N ALA A 938 -37.09 -30.13 -59.75
CA ALA A 938 -37.74 -29.03 -59.04
C ALA A 938 -37.08 -28.74 -57.71
N GLU A 939 -36.73 -29.79 -56.93
CA GLU A 939 -36.05 -29.67 -55.66
C GLU A 939 -34.59 -29.22 -55.81
N ALA A 940 -33.92 -29.79 -56.85
CA ALA A 940 -32.55 -29.43 -57.23
C ALA A 940 -32.42 -27.91 -57.47
N LEU A 941 -33.23 -27.36 -58.36
CA LEU A 941 -33.20 -25.93 -58.70
C LEU A 941 -33.62 -25.05 -57.53
N LYS A 942 -34.64 -25.48 -56.77
CA LYS A 942 -35.07 -24.76 -55.53
C LYS A 942 -33.90 -24.56 -54.52
N TYR A 943 -33.18 -25.64 -54.19
CA TYR A 943 -32.06 -25.53 -53.24
C TYR A 943 -30.83 -24.86 -53.84
N LEU A 944 -30.58 -24.99 -55.12
CA LEU A 944 -29.53 -24.29 -55.84
C LEU A 944 -29.78 -22.76 -55.81
N GLU A 945 -31.01 -22.34 -56.05
CA GLU A 945 -31.39 -20.94 -56.01
C GLU A 945 -31.16 -20.34 -54.58
N GLN A 946 -31.46 -21.11 -53.53
CA GLN A 946 -31.21 -20.67 -52.14
C GLN A 946 -29.73 -20.40 -51.88
N THR A 947 -28.82 -21.25 -52.34
CA THR A 947 -27.36 -21.10 -52.16
C THR A 947 -26.79 -19.98 -53.01
N LEU A 948 -27.23 -19.84 -54.25
CA LEU A 948 -26.83 -18.75 -55.16
C LEU A 948 -27.28 -17.40 -54.61
N ALA A 949 -28.53 -17.31 -54.13
CA ALA A 949 -29.09 -16.09 -53.54
C ALA A 949 -28.35 -15.63 -52.27
N ARG A 950 -27.76 -16.55 -51.51
CA ARG A 950 -26.93 -16.27 -50.32
C ARG A 950 -25.44 -16.06 -50.66
N ASN A 951 -25.04 -16.14 -51.91
CA ASN A 951 -23.66 -16.13 -52.35
C ASN A 951 -22.78 -17.19 -51.67
N GLU A 952 -23.35 -18.35 -51.31
CA GLU A 952 -22.64 -19.48 -50.70
C GLU A 952 -21.83 -20.28 -51.74
N ILE A 953 -22.21 -20.20 -53.03
CA ILE A 953 -21.54 -20.83 -54.14
C ILE A 953 -21.52 -19.89 -55.36
N THR A 954 -20.54 -20.01 -56.23
CA THR A 954 -20.44 -19.25 -57.50
C THR A 954 -21.04 -20.04 -58.68
N VAL A 955 -21.55 -19.32 -59.69
CA VAL A 955 -22.11 -19.90 -60.86
C VAL A 955 -21.03 -20.78 -61.63
N ASP A 956 -19.81 -20.25 -61.73
CA ASP A 956 -18.70 -20.94 -62.37
C ASP A 956 -18.39 -22.30 -61.71
N PHE A 957 -18.51 -22.40 -60.41
CA PHE A 957 -18.33 -23.66 -59.67
C PHE A 957 -19.44 -24.66 -60.03
N VAL A 958 -20.73 -24.21 -60.04
CA VAL A 958 -21.87 -25.04 -60.34
C VAL A 958 -21.80 -25.56 -61.82
N GLU A 959 -21.38 -24.71 -62.79
CA GLU A 959 -21.21 -25.10 -64.19
C GLU A 959 -20.17 -26.20 -64.35
N GLN A 960 -19.16 -26.31 -63.53
CA GLN A 960 -18.07 -27.27 -63.55
C GLN A 960 -18.35 -28.53 -62.73
N ASP A 961 -19.27 -28.48 -61.79
CA ASP A 961 -19.55 -29.62 -60.90
C ASP A 961 -20.27 -30.75 -61.67
N GLU A 962 -19.69 -31.94 -61.58
CA GLU A 962 -20.18 -33.16 -62.24
C GLU A 962 -21.53 -33.64 -61.75
N ASP A 963 -21.93 -33.25 -60.54
CA ASP A 963 -23.22 -33.58 -59.91
C ASP A 963 -24.39 -33.02 -60.74
N TRP A 964 -24.14 -31.96 -61.52
CA TRP A 964 -25.15 -31.32 -62.39
C TRP A 964 -25.12 -31.79 -63.83
N LYS A 965 -24.36 -32.81 -64.17
CA LYS A 965 -24.16 -33.30 -65.52
C LYS A 965 -25.48 -33.53 -66.33
N GLU A 966 -26.45 -34.16 -65.67
CA GLU A 966 -27.74 -34.48 -66.28
C GLU A 966 -28.62 -33.27 -66.53
N LEU A 967 -28.45 -32.21 -65.71
CA LEU A 967 -29.22 -30.96 -65.77
C LEU A 967 -28.49 -29.84 -66.51
N ARG A 968 -27.23 -30.04 -66.90
CA ARG A 968 -26.36 -28.97 -67.41
C ARG A 968 -26.95 -28.30 -68.70
N ASN A 969 -27.67 -29.05 -69.53
CA ASN A 969 -28.32 -28.53 -70.75
C ASN A 969 -29.82 -28.22 -70.56
N ASP A 970 -30.34 -28.32 -69.41
CA ASP A 970 -31.74 -28.01 -69.07
C ASP A 970 -32.02 -26.51 -69.11
N PRO A 971 -33.08 -26.04 -69.82
CA PRO A 971 -33.38 -24.62 -69.95
C PRO A 971 -33.60 -23.90 -68.63
N ASP A 972 -34.29 -24.51 -67.65
CA ASP A 972 -34.59 -23.87 -66.36
C ASP A 972 -33.34 -23.77 -65.50
N PHE A 973 -32.44 -24.75 -65.65
CA PHE A 973 -31.11 -24.71 -64.98
C PHE A 973 -30.26 -23.56 -65.53
N GLN A 974 -30.21 -23.41 -66.84
CA GLN A 974 -29.47 -22.37 -67.55
C GLN A 974 -30.08 -20.97 -67.25
N ASP A 975 -31.39 -20.84 -67.18
CA ASP A 975 -32.07 -19.61 -66.80
C ASP A 975 -31.73 -19.25 -65.39
N LEU A 976 -31.80 -20.19 -64.45
CA LEU A 976 -31.40 -19.99 -63.08
C LEU A 976 -29.95 -19.45 -62.92
N LEU A 977 -29.00 -20.11 -63.56
CA LEU A 977 -27.59 -19.69 -63.56
C LEU A 977 -27.41 -18.31 -64.16
N SER A 978 -28.11 -18.00 -65.28
CA SER A 978 -28.04 -16.68 -65.91
C SER A 978 -28.47 -15.51 -64.95
N ARG A 979 -29.47 -15.73 -64.09
CA ARG A 979 -29.95 -14.74 -63.11
C ARG A 979 -28.93 -14.38 -62.03
N TYR A 980 -27.94 -15.27 -61.74
CA TYR A 980 -26.90 -15.11 -60.77
C TYR A 980 -25.50 -14.98 -61.35
N LYS A 981 -25.32 -15.05 -62.65
CA LYS A 981 -24.05 -14.81 -63.32
C LYS A 981 -23.75 -13.31 -63.29
N LYS A 982 -22.73 -12.92 -62.56
CA LYS A 982 -22.27 -11.53 -62.44
C LYS A 982 -21.31 -11.15 -63.55
#